data_cab9c6121435b3a79157f19aaef417b8
#
_entry.id   cab9c6121435b3a79157f19aaef417b8
#
_cell.length_a   1.000
_cell.length_b   1.000
_cell.length_c   1.000
_cell.angle_alpha   90.00
_cell.angle_beta   90.00
_cell.angle_gamma   90.00
#
_symmetry.space_group_name_H-M   'P 1'
#
loop_
_entity.id
_entity.type
_entity.pdbx_description
1 polymer ?
#
loop_
_entity_poly.entity_id
_entity_poly.type
_entity_poly.pdbx_seq_one_letter_code
_entity_poly.pdbx_strand_id
1 'polypeptide(L)'
;MKQAYPLFLIWLNFFFFFQSSQAQVTSGTTSKYDQLKVFDPLFYKENGNQYRTAGGAPSSKYWQNRADYQITVSLDTAQHQVSGSTIITYTNNSPDELPFLWLQLDQNIYREDSRGVATSPVTGGRYSHRSFTKGDEIKSVSIIQKKKEEPVDYLVSDTRMQIKLKEALKAGGNKIQIKITYNFEVPEYGTDRLGRLKTKYGWIYEIAQWYPRMEVYDDVSGWNTIPYLGASEFYLEYGDLDYTITAPADLVVVGSGELLNPKEVLTPTAISRLAKAQNSDQTVVIKDSAEVVAHNSYPKKNTLTWHFLCKNARDASWAASKAFVWDAARINLPSGKKALAQSVYPLESGGQSAWGRSTEYVKACIELYSKQWYEYTYPVATNVAGIVSGMEYPGIVFCGANSKGAGLWGVTDHEFGHNWFPMIVGSNERKYAWMDEGFNTFINSLNAKAFNNGEYYTKENVQRSAQNTFGPKAKPILNTPDVLPGDYLGEAAYNKPAMGLTILREQILGKERFDYAFQTYIKRWAFKHPTPWDFFHSMDNAAGEDLSWFWKEWFFTDRKLDQALRDLRYVGNDAAKGALITLENLEEMALPVTIQVKEENGKTGTVNLPAEIWQRGSTWTFSYKSTSKINLITIDPEHLFPDINPDNNAISGLDMPAGITATQVIRKYINAVGGAEKLKNVKDISFTAAGVIQGTAVKLVMNHKLPNQYAQEIRVPSVNIAIWGAVSGDSATVTYNNQKVPLTDDYKALLKQSVAIFPELNYGSNTYNLTLDPRLRIVNDKPAYLITATAANGTARKSYYDLNTGLKLKEIKISPTETRVEEYADYREAGNGIKVPYTITSPIAGPPIEFKVSEVKVNSNLADKMFK
;
A
#
# COMPACT_ATOMS: atom_id res chain seq x y z
N MET A 1 -51.43 -61.29 39.80
CA MET A 1 -52.31 -60.92 40.97
C MET A 1 -51.72 -59.61 41.56
N LYS A 2 -52.66 -58.65 41.80
CA LYS A 2 -52.54 -57.37 42.54
C LYS A 2 -51.70 -56.30 41.85
N GLN A 3 -52.27 -55.42 41.12
CA GLN A 3 -53.06 -54.17 41.36
C GLN A 3 -52.36 -53.28 42.44
N ALA A 4 -51.87 -52.08 42.06
CA ALA A 4 -51.87 -50.89 42.89
C ALA A 4 -51.94 -49.65 42.01
N TYR A 5 -52.89 -48.79 42.35
CA TYR A 5 -53.32 -47.57 41.69
C TYR A 5 -52.37 -46.38 41.99
N PRO A 6 -52.35 -45.28 41.15
CA PRO A 6 -51.43 -44.15 41.31
C PRO A 6 -52.04 -43.06 42.20
N LEU A 7 -51.13 -42.36 42.95
CA LEU A 7 -51.50 -41.14 43.64
C LEU A 7 -51.29 -39.92 42.68
N PHE A 8 -52.37 -39.18 42.48
CA PHE A 8 -52.38 -37.87 41.84
C PHE A 8 -51.89 -36.81 42.82
N LEU A 9 -50.78 -36.10 42.47
CA LEU A 9 -50.35 -34.87 43.17
C LEU A 9 -50.60 -33.71 42.25
N ILE A 10 -51.56 -32.90 42.61
CA ILE A 10 -51.90 -31.62 41.96
C ILE A 10 -50.83 -30.60 42.34
N TRP A 11 -50.05 -30.15 41.41
CA TRP A 11 -49.20 -28.96 41.53
C TRP A 11 -49.91 -27.76 40.92
N LEU A 12 -50.30 -26.77 41.74
CA LEU A 12 -50.77 -25.47 41.31
C LEU A 12 -49.63 -24.69 40.70
N ASN A 13 -49.63 -24.51 39.37
CA ASN A 13 -48.77 -23.60 38.68
C ASN A 13 -49.29 -22.17 38.80
N PHE A 14 -48.62 -21.34 39.59
CA PHE A 14 -48.73 -19.90 39.56
C PHE A 14 -48.02 -19.40 38.28
N PHE A 15 -48.75 -19.12 37.23
CA PHE A 15 -48.26 -18.37 36.07
C PHE A 15 -48.15 -16.90 36.46
N PHE A 16 -46.91 -16.45 36.77
CA PHE A 16 -46.55 -15.05 36.69
C PHE A 16 -46.44 -14.70 35.22
N PHE A 17 -47.40 -14.00 34.69
CA PHE A 17 -47.24 -13.29 33.42
C PHE A 17 -46.21 -12.19 33.59
N PHE A 18 -44.97 -12.47 33.26
CA PHE A 18 -44.04 -11.44 32.84
C PHE A 18 -44.48 -10.99 31.44
N GLN A 19 -45.16 -9.86 31.33
CA GLN A 19 -45.22 -9.10 30.09
C GLN A 19 -43.83 -8.59 29.82
N SER A 20 -43.03 -9.36 29.05
CA SER A 20 -41.88 -8.84 28.33
C SER A 20 -42.44 -7.90 27.27
N SER A 21 -42.36 -6.61 27.52
CA SER A 21 -42.41 -5.63 26.44
C SER A 21 -41.29 -5.95 25.48
N GLN A 22 -41.59 -6.73 24.44
CA GLN A 22 -40.73 -6.83 23.28
C GLN A 22 -40.70 -5.43 22.65
N ALA A 23 -39.68 -4.67 22.98
CA ALA A 23 -39.26 -3.58 22.10
C ALA A 23 -39.06 -4.21 20.74
N GLN A 24 -39.87 -3.84 19.75
CA GLN A 24 -39.67 -4.19 18.37
C GLN A 24 -38.26 -3.78 18.00
N VAL A 25 -37.35 -4.75 17.84
CA VAL A 25 -36.03 -4.57 17.26
C VAL A 25 -36.30 -4.20 15.82
N THR A 26 -36.24 -2.92 15.52
CA THR A 26 -36.14 -2.44 14.14
C THR A 26 -34.97 -3.19 13.50
N SER A 27 -35.15 -3.63 12.28
CA SER A 27 -34.25 -4.44 11.47
C SER A 27 -32.80 -3.93 11.52
N GLY A 28 -32.08 -4.28 12.55
CA GLY A 28 -30.64 -4.16 12.65
C GLY A 28 -30.02 -5.16 11.71
N THR A 29 -28.94 -4.81 11.06
CA THR A 29 -28.12 -5.72 10.28
C THR A 29 -27.79 -6.91 11.16
N THR A 30 -28.13 -8.13 10.75
CA THR A 30 -27.79 -9.34 11.50
C THR A 30 -26.27 -9.50 11.46
N SER A 31 -25.66 -9.71 12.62
CA SER A 31 -24.22 -9.95 12.70
C SER A 31 -23.82 -11.15 11.84
N LYS A 32 -22.74 -11.02 11.09
CA LYS A 32 -22.10 -12.09 10.31
C LYS A 32 -20.99 -12.78 11.10
N TYR A 33 -20.70 -12.29 12.31
CA TYR A 33 -19.63 -12.79 13.14
C TYR A 33 -19.87 -14.21 13.62
N ASP A 34 -18.86 -15.07 13.48
CA ASP A 34 -18.87 -16.45 13.94
C ASP A 34 -17.53 -16.75 14.65
N GLN A 35 -17.54 -16.79 15.98
CA GLN A 35 -16.35 -17.02 16.78
C GLN A 35 -15.69 -18.38 16.48
N LEU A 36 -16.46 -19.39 16.07
CA LEU A 36 -15.91 -20.70 15.76
C LEU A 36 -15.09 -20.68 14.46
N LYS A 37 -15.38 -19.74 13.55
CA LYS A 37 -14.58 -19.53 12.33
C LYS A 37 -13.34 -18.70 12.58
N VAL A 38 -13.39 -17.73 13.49
CA VAL A 38 -12.26 -16.84 13.79
C VAL A 38 -11.22 -17.56 14.63
N PHE A 39 -11.64 -18.09 15.79
CA PHE A 39 -10.77 -18.78 16.75
C PHE A 39 -10.73 -20.31 16.53
N ASP A 40 -10.82 -20.75 15.28
CA ASP A 40 -10.79 -22.15 14.91
C ASP A 40 -9.44 -22.79 15.29
N PRO A 41 -9.39 -23.74 16.24
CA PRO A 41 -8.16 -24.40 16.66
C PRO A 41 -7.59 -25.33 15.57
N LEU A 42 -8.39 -25.66 14.55
CA LEU A 42 -7.98 -26.46 13.41
C LEU A 42 -7.42 -25.62 12.26
N PHE A 43 -7.38 -24.29 12.41
CA PHE A 43 -6.68 -23.45 11.44
C PHE A 43 -5.21 -23.87 11.40
N TYR A 44 -4.83 -24.38 10.24
CA TYR A 44 -3.54 -24.99 10.06
C TYR A 44 -2.53 -24.01 9.46
N LYS A 45 -1.42 -23.84 10.16
CA LYS A 45 -0.17 -23.32 9.63
C LYS A 45 0.75 -24.50 9.36
N GLU A 46 1.60 -24.42 8.34
CA GLU A 46 2.59 -25.47 8.09
C GLU A 46 3.37 -25.83 9.37
N ASN A 47 3.46 -27.12 9.66
CA ASN A 47 4.28 -27.59 10.76
C ASN A 47 5.76 -27.47 10.42
N GLY A 48 6.60 -27.38 11.44
CA GLY A 48 8.04 -27.51 11.24
C GLY A 48 8.41 -28.87 10.64
N ASN A 49 9.54 -28.87 9.91
CA ASN A 49 10.10 -30.05 9.28
C ASN A 49 11.61 -30.16 9.59
N GLN A 50 12.32 -31.06 8.91
CA GLN A 50 13.75 -31.21 9.16
C GLN A 50 14.61 -29.99 8.76
N TYR A 51 14.11 -29.13 7.88
CA TYR A 51 14.83 -27.95 7.41
C TYR A 51 14.36 -26.65 8.10
N ARG A 52 13.09 -26.61 8.50
CA ARG A 52 12.44 -25.43 9.10
C ARG A 52 11.80 -25.82 10.42
N THR A 53 12.16 -25.13 11.49
CA THR A 53 11.65 -25.48 12.84
C THR A 53 10.21 -25.00 13.01
N ALA A 54 9.46 -25.64 13.92
CA ALA A 54 8.13 -25.20 14.32
C ALA A 54 8.11 -23.77 14.93
N GLY A 55 9.22 -23.28 15.46
CA GLY A 55 9.35 -21.90 15.93
C GLY A 55 9.77 -20.90 14.86
N GLY A 56 9.71 -21.26 13.57
CA GLY A 56 10.00 -20.37 12.45
C GLY A 56 11.48 -20.05 12.21
N ALA A 57 12.39 -20.82 12.75
CA ALA A 57 13.83 -20.67 12.50
C ALA A 57 14.33 -21.69 11.47
N PRO A 58 15.36 -21.39 10.67
CA PRO A 58 16.05 -22.42 9.91
C PRO A 58 16.67 -23.44 10.88
N SER A 59 16.53 -24.74 10.59
CA SER A 59 17.12 -25.78 11.42
C SER A 59 18.61 -25.95 11.12
N SER A 60 19.27 -26.85 11.88
CA SER A 60 20.67 -27.22 11.59
C SER A 60 20.85 -27.99 10.26
N LYS A 61 19.77 -28.48 9.67
CA LYS A 61 19.77 -29.15 8.38
C LYS A 61 19.29 -28.27 7.22
N TYR A 62 18.97 -26.99 7.50
CA TYR A 62 18.59 -26.03 6.46
C TYR A 62 19.72 -25.90 5.43
N TRP A 63 19.37 -25.92 4.19
CA TRP A 63 20.25 -25.73 3.07
C TRP A 63 19.69 -24.70 2.09
N GLN A 64 20.55 -24.08 1.36
CA GLN A 64 20.22 -23.33 0.15
C GLN A 64 21.40 -23.41 -0.81
N ASN A 65 21.11 -23.35 -2.09
CA ASN A 65 22.11 -23.35 -3.12
C ASN A 65 22.80 -21.97 -3.20
N ARG A 66 23.83 -21.85 -4.00
CA ARG A 66 24.59 -20.62 -4.16
C ARG A 66 24.96 -20.43 -5.62
N ALA A 67 24.80 -19.20 -6.14
CA ALA A 67 25.17 -18.83 -7.49
C ALA A 67 26.17 -17.66 -7.46
N ASP A 68 27.44 -17.92 -7.74
CA ASP A 68 28.48 -16.90 -7.89
C ASP A 68 28.65 -16.56 -9.38
N TYR A 69 28.79 -15.27 -9.70
CA TYR A 69 28.82 -14.76 -11.06
C TYR A 69 30.12 -14.02 -11.37
N GLN A 70 30.70 -14.29 -12.54
CA GLN A 70 31.74 -13.49 -13.16
C GLN A 70 31.18 -12.96 -14.48
N ILE A 71 30.95 -11.64 -14.57
CA ILE A 71 30.23 -11.05 -15.70
C ILE A 71 31.14 -10.02 -16.40
N THR A 72 31.21 -10.07 -17.70
CA THR A 72 31.94 -9.09 -18.51
C THR A 72 31.04 -8.61 -19.63
N VAL A 73 30.72 -7.31 -19.66
CA VAL A 73 29.87 -6.71 -20.70
C VAL A 73 30.43 -5.41 -21.23
N SER A 74 29.95 -5.04 -22.40
CA SER A 74 30.14 -3.73 -23.01
C SER A 74 28.81 -3.07 -23.34
N LEU A 75 28.73 -1.75 -23.18
CA LEU A 75 27.61 -0.91 -23.58
C LEU A 75 27.94 -0.19 -24.89
N ASP A 76 27.18 -0.51 -25.93
CA ASP A 76 27.16 0.27 -27.18
C ASP A 76 26.05 1.32 -27.11
N THR A 77 26.44 2.59 -26.97
CA THR A 77 25.48 3.71 -26.87
C THR A 77 24.89 4.13 -28.23
N ALA A 78 25.47 3.70 -29.36
CA ALA A 78 24.92 3.97 -30.70
C ALA A 78 23.78 2.99 -31.01
N GLN A 79 23.93 1.74 -30.62
CA GLN A 79 22.92 0.69 -30.80
C GLN A 79 22.04 0.49 -29.56
N HIS A 80 22.33 1.18 -28.45
CA HIS A 80 21.68 0.96 -27.14
C HIS A 80 21.70 -0.52 -26.71
N GLN A 81 22.81 -1.20 -26.90
CA GLN A 81 22.94 -2.64 -26.71
C GLN A 81 23.97 -2.95 -25.62
N VAL A 82 23.63 -3.93 -24.79
CA VAL A 82 24.57 -4.59 -23.87
C VAL A 82 24.95 -5.94 -24.47
N SER A 83 26.25 -6.23 -24.52
CA SER A 83 26.78 -7.48 -25.06
C SER A 83 27.88 -8.01 -24.16
N GLY A 84 27.93 -9.32 -23.94
CA GLY A 84 28.98 -9.92 -23.14
C GLY A 84 28.79 -11.39 -22.78
N SER A 85 29.38 -11.78 -21.67
CA SER A 85 29.25 -13.14 -21.16
C SER A 85 29.19 -13.18 -19.65
N THR A 86 28.52 -14.18 -19.12
CA THR A 86 28.54 -14.54 -17.71
C THR A 86 29.09 -15.93 -17.50
N ILE A 87 29.91 -16.12 -16.46
CA ILE A 87 30.32 -17.42 -15.94
C ILE A 87 29.64 -17.59 -14.58
N ILE A 88 28.75 -18.55 -14.46
CA ILE A 88 28.01 -18.86 -13.26
C ILE A 88 28.66 -20.06 -12.59
N THR A 89 29.13 -19.92 -11.36
CA THR A 89 29.55 -21.03 -10.51
C THR A 89 28.39 -21.41 -9.61
N TYR A 90 27.64 -22.45 -9.97
CA TYR A 90 26.49 -22.91 -9.20
C TYR A 90 26.88 -24.03 -8.27
N THR A 91 26.57 -23.89 -6.99
CA THR A 91 26.85 -24.86 -5.93
C THR A 91 25.55 -25.51 -5.48
N ASN A 92 25.44 -26.82 -5.66
CA ASN A 92 24.31 -27.62 -5.21
C ASN A 92 24.52 -28.09 -3.77
N ASN A 93 23.99 -27.36 -2.80
CA ASN A 93 24.00 -27.73 -1.39
C ASN A 93 22.79 -28.59 -0.99
N SER A 94 21.85 -28.81 -1.92
CA SER A 94 20.67 -29.65 -1.67
C SER A 94 21.07 -31.13 -1.46
N PRO A 95 20.18 -31.92 -0.87
CA PRO A 95 20.34 -33.38 -0.79
C PRO A 95 20.08 -34.09 -2.14
N ASP A 96 19.62 -33.37 -3.16
CA ASP A 96 19.18 -33.93 -4.42
C ASP A 96 20.26 -33.82 -5.52
N GLU A 97 20.32 -34.81 -6.42
CA GLU A 97 21.08 -34.69 -7.66
C GLU A 97 20.24 -33.93 -8.71
N LEU A 98 20.86 -32.97 -9.41
CA LEU A 98 20.18 -32.12 -10.37
C LEU A 98 20.55 -32.50 -11.80
N PRO A 99 19.66 -33.19 -12.54
CA PRO A 99 19.91 -33.60 -13.92
C PRO A 99 19.76 -32.48 -14.95
N PHE A 100 19.21 -31.37 -14.57
CA PHE A 100 19.06 -30.14 -15.33
C PHE A 100 19.06 -28.92 -14.41
N LEU A 101 19.34 -27.75 -15.01
CA LEU A 101 19.36 -26.47 -14.31
C LEU A 101 18.38 -25.51 -14.99
N TRP A 102 17.79 -24.61 -14.23
CA TRP A 102 16.91 -23.55 -14.72
C TRP A 102 17.51 -22.17 -14.50
N LEU A 103 17.31 -21.30 -15.49
CA LEU A 103 17.72 -19.90 -15.46
C LEU A 103 16.57 -18.99 -15.90
N GLN A 104 16.59 -17.77 -15.42
CA GLN A 104 15.73 -16.67 -15.87
C GLN A 104 16.41 -15.94 -17.04
N LEU A 105 15.62 -15.62 -18.07
CA LEU A 105 15.96 -14.78 -19.21
C LEU A 105 14.97 -13.61 -19.26
N ASP A 106 15.14 -12.67 -18.34
CA ASP A 106 14.11 -11.67 -18.08
C ASP A 106 13.89 -10.69 -19.23
N GLN A 107 14.93 -10.41 -20.03
CA GLN A 107 14.81 -9.53 -21.19
C GLN A 107 13.82 -10.07 -22.23
N ASN A 108 13.54 -11.39 -22.22
CA ASN A 108 12.54 -11.98 -23.12
C ASN A 108 11.11 -11.49 -22.89
N ILE A 109 10.81 -10.87 -21.73
CA ILE A 109 9.50 -10.25 -21.49
C ILE A 109 9.21 -9.13 -22.50
N TYR A 110 10.25 -8.46 -23.04
CA TYR A 110 10.09 -7.35 -24.01
C TYR A 110 9.93 -7.82 -25.45
N ARG A 111 9.89 -9.12 -25.71
CA ARG A 111 9.56 -9.68 -27.02
C ARG A 111 8.07 -9.54 -27.30
N GLU A 112 7.68 -9.22 -28.52
CA GLU A 112 6.27 -9.11 -28.92
C GLU A 112 5.47 -10.40 -28.70
N ASP A 113 6.12 -11.57 -28.78
CA ASP A 113 5.53 -12.89 -28.60
C ASP A 113 5.63 -13.43 -27.16
N SER A 114 6.06 -12.62 -26.19
CA SER A 114 6.19 -13.05 -24.80
C SER A 114 4.85 -13.26 -24.10
N ARG A 115 4.85 -14.13 -23.10
CA ARG A 115 3.69 -14.31 -22.22
C ARG A 115 3.34 -13.02 -21.47
N GLY A 116 4.35 -12.24 -21.06
CA GLY A 116 4.15 -10.94 -20.40
C GLY A 116 3.34 -9.98 -21.27
N VAL A 117 3.67 -9.87 -22.57
CA VAL A 117 2.89 -9.06 -23.54
C VAL A 117 1.48 -9.61 -23.70
N ALA A 118 1.33 -10.93 -23.87
CA ALA A 118 0.04 -11.57 -24.08
C ALA A 118 -0.93 -11.43 -22.88
N THR A 119 -0.39 -11.26 -21.67
CA THR A 119 -1.19 -11.09 -20.42
C THR A 119 -1.33 -9.65 -19.98
N SER A 120 -0.67 -8.69 -20.64
CA SER A 120 -0.75 -7.28 -20.30
C SER A 120 -2.10 -6.68 -20.73
N PRO A 121 -2.76 -5.87 -19.87
CA PRO A 121 -4.00 -5.21 -20.22
C PRO A 121 -3.81 -4.23 -21.39
N VAL A 122 -4.71 -4.26 -22.38
CA VAL A 122 -4.72 -3.31 -23.52
C VAL A 122 -4.89 -1.86 -23.07
N THR A 123 -5.52 -1.66 -21.90
CA THR A 123 -5.74 -0.33 -21.31
C THR A 123 -4.46 0.34 -20.77
N GLY A 124 -3.32 -0.36 -20.82
CA GLY A 124 -2.06 0.13 -20.29
C GLY A 124 -1.92 -0.13 -18.77
N GLY A 125 -1.03 0.61 -18.12
CA GLY A 125 -0.72 0.49 -16.70
C GLY A 125 0.78 0.60 -16.44
N ARG A 126 1.20 0.50 -15.17
CA ARG A 126 2.61 0.60 -14.75
C ARG A 126 3.49 -0.41 -15.51
N TYR A 127 3.04 -1.64 -15.62
CA TYR A 127 3.76 -2.75 -16.25
C TYR A 127 3.39 -2.96 -17.73
N SER A 128 2.78 -1.95 -18.38
CA SER A 128 2.42 -2.06 -19.79
C SER A 128 3.66 -2.06 -20.69
N HIS A 129 3.65 -2.89 -21.72
CA HIS A 129 4.71 -2.95 -22.72
C HIS A 129 4.59 -1.77 -23.71
N ARG A 130 5.62 -0.92 -23.74
CA ARG A 130 5.69 0.29 -24.60
C ARG A 130 6.88 0.26 -25.55
N SER A 131 7.88 -0.58 -25.24
CA SER A 131 9.07 -0.79 -26.03
C SER A 131 9.27 -2.28 -26.23
N PHE A 132 9.50 -2.69 -27.44
CA PHE A 132 9.74 -4.08 -27.81
C PHE A 132 11.17 -4.26 -28.28
N THR A 133 11.78 -5.37 -27.89
CA THR A 133 13.13 -5.77 -28.27
C THR A 133 13.13 -7.23 -28.70
N LYS A 134 14.30 -7.75 -29.07
CA LYS A 134 14.46 -9.18 -29.36
C LYS A 134 14.63 -10.04 -28.08
N GLY A 135 14.66 -9.43 -26.90
CA GLY A 135 14.98 -10.09 -25.66
C GLY A 135 16.46 -10.49 -25.57
N ASP A 136 16.72 -11.55 -24.79
CA ASP A 136 18.07 -12.12 -24.68
C ASP A 136 18.42 -12.92 -25.95
N GLU A 137 19.34 -12.41 -26.75
CA GLU A 137 19.92 -13.16 -27.85
C GLU A 137 21.09 -14.04 -27.38
N ILE A 138 20.80 -15.27 -27.03
CA ILE A 138 21.80 -16.24 -26.56
C ILE A 138 22.69 -16.68 -27.72
N LYS A 139 24.00 -16.43 -27.63
CA LYS A 139 24.99 -16.78 -28.68
C LYS A 139 25.62 -18.14 -28.42
N SER A 140 25.88 -18.48 -27.14
CA SER A 140 26.42 -19.79 -26.77
C SER A 140 26.11 -20.11 -25.31
N VAL A 141 25.93 -21.40 -25.03
CA VAL A 141 25.86 -21.94 -23.66
C VAL A 141 26.84 -23.13 -23.59
N SER A 142 27.74 -23.10 -22.60
CA SER A 142 28.76 -24.15 -22.41
C SER A 142 28.95 -24.42 -20.93
N ILE A 143 29.44 -25.63 -20.62
CA ILE A 143 29.88 -26.01 -19.30
C ILE A 143 31.42 -26.00 -19.29
N ILE A 144 32.00 -25.41 -18.25
CA ILE A 144 33.45 -25.39 -18.06
C ILE A 144 33.85 -26.55 -17.16
N GLN A 145 34.56 -27.53 -17.71
CA GLN A 145 35.11 -28.64 -16.97
C GLN A 145 36.62 -28.73 -17.20
N LYS A 146 37.41 -28.80 -16.11
CA LYS A 146 38.89 -28.90 -16.20
C LYS A 146 39.53 -27.85 -17.11
N LYS A 147 38.99 -26.62 -17.11
CA LYS A 147 39.35 -25.47 -17.97
C LYS A 147 39.05 -25.65 -19.46
N LYS A 148 38.21 -26.61 -19.85
CA LYS A 148 37.68 -26.75 -21.19
C LYS A 148 36.23 -26.35 -21.22
N GLU A 149 35.84 -25.61 -22.26
CA GLU A 149 34.46 -25.24 -22.57
C GLU A 149 33.83 -26.32 -23.44
N GLU A 150 32.74 -26.94 -23.00
CA GLU A 150 31.99 -27.92 -23.80
C GLU A 150 30.57 -27.40 -24.02
N PRO A 151 30.08 -27.29 -25.23
CA PRO A 151 28.71 -26.91 -25.50
C PRO A 151 27.73 -27.86 -24.82
N VAL A 152 26.63 -27.32 -24.34
CA VAL A 152 25.58 -28.07 -23.66
C VAL A 152 24.21 -27.80 -24.29
N ASP A 153 23.35 -28.79 -24.27
CA ASP A 153 21.99 -28.68 -24.79
C ASP A 153 21.13 -27.83 -23.85
N TYR A 154 20.41 -26.89 -24.44
CA TYR A 154 19.48 -26.04 -23.69
C TYR A 154 18.19 -25.80 -24.47
N LEU A 155 17.15 -25.43 -23.72
CA LEU A 155 15.83 -25.08 -24.25
C LEU A 155 15.39 -23.74 -23.65
N VAL A 156 15.03 -22.78 -24.49
CA VAL A 156 14.42 -21.51 -24.07
C VAL A 156 12.90 -21.63 -24.14
N SER A 157 12.25 -21.31 -23.06
CA SER A 157 10.79 -21.26 -22.93
C SER A 157 10.36 -19.91 -22.34
N ASP A 158 10.05 -18.96 -23.22
CA ASP A 158 9.69 -17.59 -22.86
C ASP A 158 10.81 -16.94 -22.01
N THR A 159 10.56 -16.53 -20.79
CA THR A 159 11.53 -15.92 -19.88
C THR A 159 12.39 -16.91 -19.09
N ARG A 160 12.48 -18.16 -19.52
CA ARG A 160 13.23 -19.23 -18.81
C ARG A 160 14.10 -20.04 -19.78
N MET A 161 15.23 -20.53 -19.26
CA MET A 161 16.11 -21.47 -19.97
C MET A 161 16.33 -22.72 -19.13
N GLN A 162 16.14 -23.88 -19.72
CA GLN A 162 16.54 -25.16 -19.15
C GLN A 162 17.86 -25.62 -19.77
N ILE A 163 18.86 -25.91 -18.96
CA ILE A 163 20.12 -26.55 -19.38
C ILE A 163 20.06 -28.01 -18.99
N LYS A 164 20.22 -28.93 -19.97
CA LYS A 164 20.23 -30.37 -19.76
C LYS A 164 21.65 -30.83 -19.50
N LEU A 165 21.90 -31.42 -18.35
CA LEU A 165 23.24 -31.90 -18.00
C LEU A 165 23.46 -33.32 -18.53
N LYS A 166 24.64 -33.59 -19.10
CA LYS A 166 25.06 -34.95 -19.50
C LYS A 166 25.17 -35.88 -18.30
N GLU A 167 25.68 -35.34 -17.19
CA GLU A 167 25.76 -35.98 -15.89
C GLU A 167 25.09 -35.08 -14.87
N ALA A 168 24.24 -35.62 -13.99
CA ALA A 168 23.58 -34.85 -12.96
C ALA A 168 24.57 -34.18 -12.02
N LEU A 169 24.30 -32.92 -11.66
CA LEU A 169 25.07 -32.23 -10.65
C LEU A 169 24.79 -32.85 -9.28
N LYS A 170 25.79 -33.48 -8.69
CA LYS A 170 25.66 -34.21 -7.43
C LYS A 170 25.30 -33.29 -6.27
N ALA A 171 24.65 -33.87 -5.28
CA ALA A 171 24.27 -33.27 -4.02
C ALA A 171 25.45 -32.86 -3.13
N GLY A 172 25.20 -32.08 -2.10
CA GLY A 172 26.12 -31.87 -0.98
C GLY A 172 27.33 -30.99 -1.28
N GLY A 173 27.16 -29.85 -1.95
CA GLY A 173 28.21 -28.87 -2.18
C GLY A 173 29.00 -29.03 -3.48
N ASN A 174 28.57 -29.93 -4.36
CA ASN A 174 29.17 -30.07 -5.69
C ASN A 174 28.88 -28.84 -6.55
N LYS A 175 29.82 -28.50 -7.43
CA LYS A 175 29.79 -27.27 -8.23
C LYS A 175 29.84 -27.56 -9.72
N ILE A 176 29.20 -26.71 -10.49
CA ILE A 176 29.29 -26.65 -11.93
C ILE A 176 29.55 -25.20 -12.37
N GLN A 177 30.31 -25.02 -13.45
CA GLN A 177 30.49 -23.71 -14.08
C GLN A 177 29.83 -23.69 -15.43
N ILE A 178 28.95 -22.69 -15.63
CA ILE A 178 28.18 -22.46 -16.85
C ILE A 178 28.66 -21.13 -17.43
N LYS A 179 29.02 -21.14 -18.72
CA LYS A 179 29.31 -19.89 -19.44
C LYS A 179 28.22 -19.63 -20.46
N ILE A 180 27.68 -18.42 -20.45
CA ILE A 180 26.67 -17.99 -21.41
C ILE A 180 27.15 -16.68 -22.05
N THR A 181 27.13 -16.64 -23.38
CA THR A 181 27.41 -15.43 -24.16
C THR A 181 26.10 -14.93 -24.76
N TYR A 182 25.82 -13.66 -24.60
CA TYR A 182 24.52 -13.07 -24.93
C TYR A 182 24.65 -11.57 -25.28
N ASN A 183 23.58 -11.04 -25.87
CA ASN A 183 23.35 -9.60 -26.01
C ASN A 183 21.86 -9.30 -25.94
N PHE A 184 21.53 -8.07 -25.58
CA PHE A 184 20.15 -7.53 -25.64
C PHE A 184 20.17 -6.03 -25.90
N GLU A 185 19.08 -5.51 -26.47
CA GLU A 185 18.85 -4.07 -26.60
C GLU A 185 18.20 -3.54 -25.33
N VAL A 186 18.70 -2.41 -24.81
CA VAL A 186 18.08 -1.72 -23.66
C VAL A 186 16.81 -1.01 -24.15
N PRO A 187 15.62 -1.40 -23.68
CA PRO A 187 14.37 -0.75 -24.07
C PRO A 187 14.33 0.72 -23.62
N GLU A 188 13.53 1.56 -24.30
CA GLU A 188 13.29 2.92 -23.78
C GLU A 188 12.56 2.89 -22.44
N TYR A 189 11.55 2.01 -22.33
CA TYR A 189 10.80 1.77 -21.11
C TYR A 189 10.65 0.26 -20.89
N GLY A 190 11.31 -0.23 -19.89
CA GLY A 190 11.34 -1.65 -19.53
C GLY A 190 10.39 -1.98 -18.38
N THR A 191 9.08 -1.74 -18.57
CA THR A 191 8.01 -2.08 -17.61
C THR A 191 8.28 -1.62 -16.16
N ASP A 192 8.88 -0.42 -16.02
CA ASP A 192 9.29 0.18 -14.76
C ASP A 192 10.36 -0.61 -13.97
N ARG A 193 11.22 -1.36 -14.66
CA ARG A 193 12.33 -2.15 -14.08
C ARG A 193 13.70 -1.65 -14.51
N LEU A 194 13.81 -1.23 -15.75
CA LEU A 194 15.02 -0.71 -16.40
C LEU A 194 14.62 0.21 -17.55
N GLY A 195 15.59 0.86 -18.17
CA GLY A 195 15.31 1.64 -19.37
C GLY A 195 16.36 2.69 -19.69
N ARG A 196 16.02 3.62 -20.58
CA ARG A 196 16.89 4.72 -20.97
C ARG A 196 16.11 6.03 -21.04
N LEU A 197 16.66 7.08 -20.43
CA LEU A 197 16.08 8.42 -20.41
C LEU A 197 16.95 9.38 -21.24
N LYS A 198 16.38 10.04 -22.23
CA LYS A 198 17.06 11.11 -22.96
C LYS A 198 17.00 12.41 -22.19
N THR A 199 18.16 12.96 -21.83
CA THR A 199 18.30 14.25 -21.14
C THR A 199 18.94 15.28 -22.07
N LYS A 200 19.05 16.52 -21.61
CA LYS A 200 19.74 17.60 -22.35
C LYS A 200 21.20 17.27 -22.64
N TYR A 201 21.88 16.56 -21.72
CA TYR A 201 23.33 16.33 -21.80
C TYR A 201 23.71 14.91 -22.19
N GLY A 202 22.74 14.03 -22.48
CA GLY A 202 22.97 12.67 -22.91
C GLY A 202 21.91 11.68 -22.44
N TRP A 203 22.10 10.43 -22.81
CA TRP A 203 21.27 9.34 -22.32
C TRP A 203 21.67 8.92 -20.91
N ILE A 204 20.68 8.61 -20.08
CA ILE A 204 20.83 7.83 -18.86
C ILE A 204 20.39 6.40 -19.19
N TYR A 205 21.21 5.44 -18.83
CA TYR A 205 20.90 4.01 -18.89
C TYR A 205 20.75 3.49 -17.48
N GLU A 206 19.59 2.94 -17.17
CA GLU A 206 19.30 2.16 -15.96
C GLU A 206 19.23 0.71 -16.37
N ILE A 207 20.21 -0.10 -15.93
CA ILE A 207 20.42 -1.45 -16.44
C ILE A 207 20.24 -2.45 -15.31
N ALA A 208 19.23 -3.28 -15.46
CA ALA A 208 18.88 -4.35 -14.53
C ALA A 208 18.40 -5.58 -15.32
N GLN A 209 18.34 -6.75 -14.66
CA GLN A 209 17.92 -8.00 -15.30
C GLN A 209 18.75 -8.27 -16.58
N TRP A 210 20.03 -7.98 -16.50
CA TRP A 210 20.92 -7.77 -17.64
C TRP A 210 21.88 -8.94 -17.92
N TYR A 211 21.67 -10.06 -17.20
CA TYR A 211 22.43 -11.30 -17.37
C TYR A 211 21.52 -12.49 -17.07
N PRO A 212 21.72 -13.68 -17.70
CA PRO A 212 21.00 -14.89 -17.33
C PRO A 212 21.21 -15.26 -15.87
N ARG A 213 20.14 -15.39 -15.08
CA ARG A 213 20.17 -15.59 -13.63
C ARG A 213 19.67 -16.99 -13.27
N MET A 214 20.31 -17.65 -12.29
CA MET A 214 19.86 -18.95 -11.80
C MET A 214 18.49 -18.85 -11.14
N GLU A 215 17.56 -19.76 -11.47
CA GLU A 215 16.36 -19.99 -10.69
C GLU A 215 16.71 -20.59 -9.33
N VAL A 216 15.92 -20.27 -8.29
CA VAL A 216 16.10 -20.89 -6.96
C VAL A 216 15.62 -22.33 -6.97
N TYR A 217 16.44 -23.21 -6.41
CA TYR A 217 16.06 -24.57 -6.03
C TYR A 217 16.02 -24.67 -4.52
N ASP A 218 14.81 -24.78 -3.96
CA ASP A 218 14.58 -24.75 -2.51
C ASP A 218 13.95 -26.05 -1.97
N ASP A 219 13.88 -26.14 -0.64
CA ASP A 219 13.32 -27.28 0.10
C ASP A 219 11.77 -27.31 0.10
N VAL A 220 11.12 -26.29 -0.50
CA VAL A 220 9.65 -26.12 -0.52
C VAL A 220 9.05 -26.54 -1.84
N SER A 221 9.62 -26.05 -2.94
CA SER A 221 9.07 -26.23 -4.29
C SER A 221 10.01 -26.94 -5.25
N GLY A 222 11.26 -27.26 -4.84
CA GLY A 222 12.30 -27.62 -5.78
C GLY A 222 12.63 -26.43 -6.67
N TRP A 223 12.65 -26.58 -8.00
CA TRP A 223 12.85 -25.47 -8.92
C TRP A 223 11.67 -24.50 -8.93
N ASN A 224 11.92 -23.23 -8.71
CA ASN A 224 10.96 -22.14 -8.78
C ASN A 224 10.98 -21.52 -10.18
N THR A 225 10.14 -22.02 -11.08
CA THR A 225 10.15 -21.68 -12.53
C THR A 225 8.90 -20.94 -12.98
N ILE A 226 8.30 -20.12 -12.13
CA ILE A 226 7.17 -19.28 -12.52
C ILE A 226 7.63 -18.28 -13.59
N PRO A 227 6.94 -18.19 -14.76
CA PRO A 227 7.32 -17.26 -15.80
C PRO A 227 7.25 -15.81 -15.31
N TYR A 228 8.16 -14.96 -15.79
CA TYR A 228 8.09 -13.53 -15.51
C TYR A 228 7.04 -12.88 -16.39
N LEU A 229 5.99 -12.30 -15.77
CA LEU A 229 4.86 -11.66 -16.47
C LEU A 229 4.79 -10.15 -16.25
N GLY A 230 5.64 -9.59 -15.38
CA GLY A 230 5.79 -8.15 -15.15
C GLY A 230 5.31 -7.67 -13.79
N ALA A 231 4.17 -8.14 -13.27
CA ALA A 231 3.65 -7.69 -11.98
C ALA A 231 4.40 -8.27 -10.77
N SER A 232 4.74 -9.57 -10.83
CA SER A 232 5.57 -10.21 -9.81
C SER A 232 7.05 -9.89 -10.01
N GLU A 233 7.82 -9.82 -8.94
CA GLU A 233 9.24 -9.48 -8.98
C GLU A 233 10.13 -10.71 -8.97
N PHE A 234 11.24 -10.77 -8.22
CA PHE A 234 12.28 -11.76 -8.45
C PHE A 234 12.50 -12.68 -7.26
N TYR A 235 12.95 -13.89 -7.54
CA TYR A 235 13.40 -14.86 -6.55
C TYR A 235 14.71 -15.46 -7.01
N LEU A 236 15.81 -15.16 -6.30
CA LEU A 236 17.17 -15.40 -6.75
C LEU A 236 18.03 -15.96 -5.64
N GLU A 237 18.99 -16.81 -6.02
CA GLU A 237 20.02 -17.34 -5.10
C GLU A 237 21.02 -16.26 -4.68
N TYR A 238 21.51 -16.37 -3.45
CA TYR A 238 22.63 -15.55 -2.98
C TYR A 238 23.95 -16.02 -3.54
N GLY A 239 24.85 -15.07 -3.83
CA GLY A 239 26.20 -15.32 -4.31
C GLY A 239 27.06 -14.07 -4.32
N ASP A 240 28.27 -14.17 -4.81
CA ASP A 240 29.13 -13.05 -5.10
C ASP A 240 29.01 -12.68 -6.58
N LEU A 241 28.81 -11.39 -6.86
CA LEU A 241 28.75 -10.88 -8.23
C LEU A 241 29.97 -10.02 -8.50
N ASP A 242 30.91 -10.57 -9.26
CA ASP A 242 32.12 -9.90 -9.76
C ASP A 242 31.87 -9.52 -11.21
N TYR A 243 31.81 -8.21 -11.52
CA TYR A 243 31.42 -7.81 -12.85
C TYR A 243 32.17 -6.60 -13.39
N THR A 244 32.43 -6.63 -14.71
CA THR A 244 33.09 -5.55 -15.43
C THR A 244 32.19 -5.01 -16.53
N ILE A 245 32.19 -3.67 -16.66
CA ILE A 245 31.40 -2.93 -17.64
C ILE A 245 32.34 -2.06 -18.45
N THR A 246 32.48 -2.35 -19.74
CA THR A 246 33.20 -1.49 -20.68
C THR A 246 32.21 -0.54 -21.34
N ALA A 247 32.41 0.76 -21.15
CA ALA A 247 31.55 1.81 -21.67
C ALA A 247 32.36 2.96 -22.26
N PRO A 248 31.79 3.86 -23.10
CA PRO A 248 32.43 5.10 -23.52
C PRO A 248 33.02 5.86 -22.37
N ALA A 249 34.22 6.42 -22.53
CA ALA A 249 34.99 7.03 -21.43
C ALA A 249 34.34 8.29 -20.85
N ASP A 250 33.38 8.90 -21.55
CA ASP A 250 32.63 10.06 -21.10
C ASP A 250 31.42 9.70 -20.20
N LEU A 251 31.14 8.41 -19.97
CA LEU A 251 30.11 7.96 -19.05
C LEU A 251 30.65 7.76 -17.65
N VAL A 252 29.92 8.25 -16.64
CA VAL A 252 30.05 7.81 -15.25
C VAL A 252 29.20 6.56 -15.10
N VAL A 253 29.81 5.50 -14.54
CA VAL A 253 29.10 4.25 -14.23
C VAL A 253 29.03 4.08 -12.73
N VAL A 254 27.83 3.77 -12.20
CA VAL A 254 27.58 3.39 -10.81
C VAL A 254 26.90 2.03 -10.81
N GLY A 255 27.15 1.22 -9.77
CA GLY A 255 26.61 -0.14 -9.73
C GLY A 255 26.50 -0.69 -8.32
N SER A 256 25.88 -1.87 -8.21
CA SER A 256 25.82 -2.65 -6.98
C SER A 256 27.20 -3.00 -6.47
N GLY A 257 27.46 -2.82 -5.17
CA GLY A 257 28.70 -3.21 -4.54
C GLY A 257 29.82 -2.16 -4.63
N GLU A 258 31.06 -2.60 -4.47
CA GLU A 258 32.26 -1.76 -4.38
C GLU A 258 32.91 -1.60 -5.75
N LEU A 259 33.27 -0.36 -6.13
CA LEU A 259 34.12 -0.09 -7.30
C LEU A 259 35.57 -0.43 -6.97
N LEU A 260 36.15 -1.45 -7.61
CA LEU A 260 37.47 -1.99 -7.30
C LEU A 260 38.61 -1.24 -7.99
N ASN A 261 38.37 -0.56 -9.11
CA ASN A 261 39.42 0.10 -9.90
C ASN A 261 39.24 1.62 -10.10
N PRO A 262 38.91 2.39 -9.04
CA PRO A 262 38.65 3.82 -9.16
C PRO A 262 39.79 4.62 -9.82
N LYS A 263 41.04 4.22 -9.63
CA LYS A 263 42.20 4.90 -10.23
C LYS A 263 42.26 4.78 -11.76
N GLU A 264 41.60 3.79 -12.34
CA GLU A 264 41.61 3.54 -13.79
C GLU A 264 40.47 4.27 -14.50
N VAL A 265 39.36 4.53 -13.79
CA VAL A 265 38.11 5.02 -14.39
C VAL A 265 37.69 6.41 -13.91
N LEU A 266 38.27 6.92 -12.83
CA LEU A 266 37.98 8.25 -12.29
C LEU A 266 39.16 9.22 -12.47
N THR A 267 38.84 10.51 -12.53
CA THR A 267 39.85 11.57 -12.51
C THR A 267 40.45 11.72 -11.09
N PRO A 268 41.68 12.25 -10.96
CA PRO A 268 42.26 12.54 -9.65
C PRO A 268 41.37 13.43 -8.76
N THR A 269 40.66 14.38 -9.37
CA THR A 269 39.70 15.25 -8.67
C THR A 269 38.53 14.47 -8.10
N ALA A 270 37.89 13.58 -8.86
CA ALA A 270 36.79 12.75 -8.41
C ALA A 270 37.26 11.80 -7.28
N ILE A 271 38.44 11.19 -7.42
CA ILE A 271 39.04 10.34 -6.35
C ILE A 271 39.24 11.13 -5.06
N SER A 272 39.81 12.34 -5.14
CA SER A 272 39.98 13.19 -3.96
C SER A 272 38.68 13.59 -3.29
N ARG A 273 37.65 13.93 -4.08
CA ARG A 273 36.30 14.27 -3.58
C ARG A 273 35.63 13.06 -2.95
N LEU A 274 35.74 11.85 -3.53
CA LEU A 274 35.23 10.62 -2.93
C LEU A 274 35.88 10.29 -1.58
N ALA A 275 37.23 10.45 -1.51
CA ALA A 275 37.93 10.26 -0.25
C ALA A 275 37.46 11.26 0.82
N LYS A 276 37.12 12.49 0.44
CA LYS A 276 36.50 13.46 1.33
C LYS A 276 35.10 13.02 1.75
N ALA A 277 34.26 12.55 0.82
CA ALA A 277 32.91 12.10 1.08
C ALA A 277 32.86 10.93 2.07
N GLN A 278 33.77 9.95 1.96
CA GLN A 278 33.92 8.82 2.89
C GLN A 278 34.17 9.26 4.34
N ASN A 279 34.62 10.50 4.56
CA ASN A 279 34.92 11.08 5.87
C ASN A 279 34.01 12.25 6.24
N SER A 280 32.98 12.55 5.45
CA SER A 280 32.07 13.68 5.64
C SER A 280 30.64 13.22 5.91
N ASP A 281 30.05 13.75 6.98
CA ASP A 281 28.61 13.57 7.24
C ASP A 281 27.73 14.49 6.37
N GLN A 282 28.35 15.50 5.76
CA GLN A 282 27.71 16.40 4.82
C GLN A 282 27.93 15.94 3.39
N THR A 283 26.96 16.17 2.53
CA THR A 283 27.05 15.88 1.09
C THR A 283 28.24 16.59 0.45
N VAL A 284 29.05 15.82 -0.27
CA VAL A 284 30.19 16.27 -1.07
C VAL A 284 29.90 16.04 -2.54
N VAL A 285 29.99 17.07 -3.35
CA VAL A 285 29.82 16.95 -4.80
C VAL A 285 31.07 16.29 -5.40
N ILE A 286 30.90 15.16 -6.05
CA ILE A 286 31.96 14.39 -6.70
C ILE A 286 32.17 14.85 -8.14
N LYS A 287 31.09 15.04 -8.90
CA LYS A 287 31.06 15.64 -10.23
C LYS A 287 29.99 16.71 -10.27
N ASP A 288 30.37 17.95 -10.53
CA ASP A 288 29.45 19.09 -10.47
C ASP A 288 28.80 19.42 -11.83
N SER A 289 27.85 20.34 -11.81
CA SER A 289 27.12 20.78 -13.00
C SER A 289 28.01 21.44 -14.06
N ALA A 290 29.06 22.16 -13.66
CA ALA A 290 30.00 22.78 -14.59
C ALA A 290 30.82 21.72 -15.32
N GLU A 291 31.23 20.65 -14.61
CA GLU A 291 31.95 19.52 -15.21
C GLU A 291 31.05 18.72 -16.17
N VAL A 292 29.74 18.63 -15.91
CA VAL A 292 28.76 18.04 -16.83
C VAL A 292 28.66 18.86 -18.12
N VAL A 293 28.55 20.19 -18.01
CA VAL A 293 28.42 21.09 -19.16
C VAL A 293 29.69 21.15 -19.98
N ALA A 294 30.84 21.19 -19.30
CA ALA A 294 32.16 21.35 -19.96
C ALA A 294 32.67 20.09 -20.64
N HIS A 295 32.08 18.92 -20.35
CA HIS A 295 32.51 17.60 -20.87
C HIS A 295 34.02 17.31 -20.68
N ASN A 296 34.65 17.81 -19.63
CA ASN A 296 36.09 17.74 -19.40
C ASN A 296 36.51 16.90 -18.17
N SER A 297 35.57 16.23 -17.52
CA SER A 297 35.81 15.49 -16.27
C SER A 297 36.03 13.99 -16.46
N TYR A 298 36.65 13.60 -17.59
CA TYR A 298 36.86 12.19 -17.94
C TYR A 298 38.33 11.86 -18.18
N PRO A 299 38.78 10.63 -17.90
CA PRO A 299 40.05 10.12 -18.40
C PRO A 299 40.10 10.18 -19.94
N LYS A 300 41.27 10.60 -20.48
CA LYS A 300 41.43 10.74 -21.97
C LYS A 300 41.62 9.37 -22.65
N LYS A 301 40.54 8.60 -22.76
CA LYS A 301 40.47 7.30 -23.44
C LYS A 301 39.18 7.23 -24.23
N ASN A 302 39.07 6.27 -25.18
CA ASN A 302 37.82 6.03 -25.93
C ASN A 302 36.79 5.29 -25.06
N THR A 303 37.25 4.29 -24.32
CA THR A 303 36.44 3.49 -23.43
C THR A 303 37.13 3.30 -22.09
N LEU A 304 36.33 3.05 -21.05
CA LEU A 304 36.77 2.66 -19.70
C LEU A 304 36.11 1.36 -19.31
N THR A 305 36.80 0.51 -18.57
CA THR A 305 36.27 -0.72 -18.01
C THR A 305 36.16 -0.55 -16.49
N TRP A 306 34.92 -0.48 -16.01
CA TRP A 306 34.56 -0.34 -14.61
C TRP A 306 34.44 -1.73 -13.99
N HIS A 307 35.04 -1.96 -12.81
CA HIS A 307 35.05 -3.26 -12.14
C HIS A 307 34.41 -3.14 -10.78
N PHE A 308 33.33 -3.90 -10.57
CA PHE A 308 32.54 -3.90 -9.33
C PHE A 308 32.52 -5.30 -8.70
N LEU A 309 32.39 -5.32 -7.36
CA LEU A 309 32.17 -6.55 -6.59
C LEU A 309 31.03 -6.35 -5.59
N CYS A 310 29.95 -7.10 -5.74
CA CYS A 310 28.84 -7.15 -4.80
C CYS A 310 28.83 -8.53 -4.13
N LYS A 311 29.14 -8.56 -2.83
CA LYS A 311 29.28 -9.82 -2.08
C LYS A 311 27.97 -10.22 -1.43
N ASN A 312 27.70 -11.54 -1.45
CA ASN A 312 26.55 -12.15 -0.80
C ASN A 312 25.25 -11.43 -1.11
N ALA A 313 25.02 -11.15 -2.39
CA ALA A 313 23.85 -10.50 -2.93
C ALA A 313 23.07 -11.47 -3.82
N ARG A 314 21.81 -11.18 -4.03
CA ARG A 314 20.94 -12.00 -4.89
C ARG A 314 20.86 -11.47 -6.32
N ASP A 315 21.23 -10.22 -6.54
CA ASP A 315 21.26 -9.55 -7.84
C ASP A 315 22.31 -8.44 -7.87
N ALA A 316 22.51 -7.83 -9.05
CA ALA A 316 23.27 -6.61 -9.25
C ALA A 316 22.67 -5.80 -10.40
N SER A 317 22.68 -4.48 -10.26
CA SER A 317 22.33 -3.57 -11.34
C SER A 317 23.32 -2.42 -11.43
N TRP A 318 23.23 -1.62 -12.50
CA TRP A 318 24.10 -0.49 -12.74
C TRP A 318 23.44 0.58 -13.59
N ALA A 319 23.98 1.79 -13.51
CA ALA A 319 23.54 2.89 -14.36
C ALA A 319 24.75 3.62 -14.97
N ALA A 320 24.53 4.19 -16.16
CA ALA A 320 25.58 4.91 -16.89
C ALA A 320 25.06 6.17 -17.56
N SER A 321 25.77 7.30 -17.40
CA SER A 321 25.47 8.53 -18.10
C SER A 321 26.62 9.53 -18.07
N LYS A 322 26.73 10.31 -19.14
CA LYS A 322 27.57 11.52 -19.12
C LYS A 322 26.85 12.73 -18.48
N ALA A 323 25.53 12.67 -18.40
CA ALA A 323 24.69 13.74 -17.86
C ALA A 323 24.64 13.78 -16.33
N PHE A 324 25.24 12.82 -15.63
CA PHE A 324 25.19 12.73 -14.19
C PHE A 324 25.98 13.84 -13.47
N VAL A 325 25.28 14.62 -12.65
CA VAL A 325 25.81 15.21 -11.44
C VAL A 325 25.94 14.07 -10.42
N TRP A 326 26.97 14.07 -9.58
CA TRP A 326 27.24 13.01 -8.64
C TRP A 326 27.60 13.55 -7.27
N ASP A 327 26.84 13.15 -6.25
CA ASP A 327 27.01 13.51 -4.85
C ASP A 327 27.29 12.28 -4.00
N ALA A 328 27.99 12.46 -2.87
CA ALA A 328 28.21 11.40 -1.91
C ALA A 328 28.39 11.91 -0.47
N ALA A 329 28.10 11.05 0.52
CA ALA A 329 28.31 11.28 1.94
C ALA A 329 28.57 9.95 2.67
N ARG A 330 29.22 10.04 3.84
CA ARG A 330 29.45 8.89 4.71
C ARG A 330 28.15 8.41 5.36
N ILE A 331 27.93 7.10 5.39
CA ILE A 331 26.94 6.42 6.23
C ILE A 331 27.64 5.91 7.50
N ASN A 332 27.03 6.15 8.66
CA ASN A 332 27.51 5.68 9.96
C ASN A 332 26.66 4.49 10.43
N LEU A 333 27.25 3.31 10.44
CA LEU A 333 26.54 2.08 10.85
C LEU A 333 26.71 1.83 12.37
N PRO A 334 25.76 1.13 13.02
CA PRO A 334 25.79 0.88 14.46
C PRO A 334 27.05 0.18 14.96
N SER A 335 27.65 -0.72 14.18
CA SER A 335 28.92 -1.39 14.53
C SER A 335 30.15 -0.49 14.46
N GLY A 336 30.02 0.74 13.98
CA GLY A 336 31.10 1.64 13.67
C GLY A 336 31.69 1.49 12.27
N LYS A 337 31.22 0.50 11.48
CA LYS A 337 31.56 0.41 10.05
C LYS A 337 31.04 1.63 9.31
N LYS A 338 31.65 1.92 8.18
CA LYS A 338 31.27 2.99 7.28
C LYS A 338 30.83 2.43 5.93
N ALA A 339 29.80 3.02 5.37
CA ALA A 339 29.37 2.84 3.98
C ALA A 339 29.28 4.21 3.30
N LEU A 340 29.04 4.22 2.00
CA LEU A 340 28.93 5.45 1.21
C LEU A 340 27.50 5.61 0.68
N ALA A 341 26.82 6.66 1.08
CA ALA A 341 25.61 7.15 0.39
C ALA A 341 26.04 7.94 -0.83
N GLN A 342 25.40 7.71 -1.97
CA GLN A 342 25.62 8.50 -3.17
C GLN A 342 24.38 8.63 -4.03
N SER A 343 24.32 9.69 -4.82
CA SER A 343 23.24 9.96 -5.76
C SER A 343 23.80 10.44 -7.08
N VAL A 344 23.21 9.96 -8.18
CA VAL A 344 23.53 10.40 -9.54
C VAL A 344 22.25 10.83 -10.25
N TYR A 345 22.26 12.03 -10.82
CA TYR A 345 21.06 12.62 -11.40
C TYR A 345 21.41 13.60 -12.54
N PRO A 346 20.51 13.81 -13.53
CA PRO A 346 20.74 14.82 -14.57
C PRO A 346 20.65 16.23 -13.99
N LEU A 347 21.37 17.16 -14.57
CA LEU A 347 21.47 18.55 -14.12
C LEU A 347 20.08 19.20 -13.92
N GLU A 348 19.15 18.92 -14.78
CA GLU A 348 17.76 19.42 -14.75
C GLU A 348 16.93 18.93 -13.57
N SER A 349 17.33 17.84 -12.94
CA SER A 349 16.69 17.29 -11.72
C SER A 349 17.25 17.86 -10.42
N GLY A 350 18.34 18.63 -10.48
CA GLY A 350 19.02 19.19 -9.31
C GLY A 350 18.21 20.24 -8.54
N GLY A 351 18.77 20.72 -7.44
CA GLY A 351 18.19 21.74 -6.57
C GLY A 351 17.77 21.25 -5.18
N GLN A 352 17.66 22.19 -4.23
CA GLN A 352 17.40 21.89 -2.81
C GLN A 352 15.97 21.37 -2.52
N SER A 353 15.03 21.54 -3.43
CA SER A 353 13.69 20.94 -3.33
C SER A 353 13.54 19.65 -4.12
N ALA A 354 14.61 19.13 -4.69
CA ALA A 354 14.65 17.99 -5.59
C ALA A 354 15.89 17.11 -5.29
N TRP A 355 16.54 16.59 -6.33
CA TRP A 355 17.64 15.60 -6.20
C TRP A 355 18.89 16.11 -5.47
N GLY A 356 19.07 17.44 -5.30
CA GLY A 356 20.15 18.00 -4.47
C GLY A 356 20.12 17.58 -2.99
N ARG A 357 19.00 17.00 -2.51
CA ARG A 357 18.89 16.39 -1.16
C ARG A 357 18.93 14.85 -1.19
N SER A 358 19.01 14.23 -2.36
CA SER A 358 18.89 12.78 -2.48
C SER A 358 19.92 12.04 -1.63
N THR A 359 21.20 12.46 -1.62
CA THR A 359 22.25 11.83 -0.79
C THR A 359 21.98 11.95 0.72
N GLU A 360 21.38 13.06 1.18
CA GLU A 360 20.86 13.20 2.56
C GLU A 360 19.81 12.14 2.87
N TYR A 361 18.86 11.93 1.94
CA TYR A 361 17.80 10.94 2.10
C TYR A 361 18.37 9.51 2.15
N VAL A 362 19.24 9.14 1.22
CA VAL A 362 19.93 7.84 1.21
C VAL A 362 20.63 7.56 2.53
N LYS A 363 21.44 8.53 3.01
CA LYS A 363 22.16 8.41 4.29
C LYS A 363 21.18 8.19 5.44
N ALA A 364 20.14 8.99 5.53
CA ALA A 364 19.15 8.92 6.60
C ALA A 364 18.40 7.59 6.61
N CYS A 365 17.90 7.11 5.46
CA CYS A 365 17.22 5.83 5.33
C CYS A 365 18.09 4.68 5.85
N ILE A 366 19.31 4.57 5.35
CA ILE A 366 20.22 3.48 5.72
C ILE A 366 20.58 3.51 7.21
N GLU A 367 20.88 4.69 7.76
CA GLU A 367 21.23 4.83 9.18
C GLU A 367 20.06 4.50 10.11
N LEU A 368 18.83 4.95 9.77
CA LEU A 368 17.63 4.70 10.57
C LEU A 368 17.24 3.21 10.55
N TYR A 369 17.16 2.58 9.38
CA TYR A 369 16.86 1.16 9.26
C TYR A 369 17.93 0.28 9.92
N SER A 370 19.23 0.63 9.77
CA SER A 370 20.34 -0.10 10.40
C SER A 370 20.24 -0.07 11.91
N LYS A 371 19.84 1.05 12.48
CA LYS A 371 19.66 1.21 13.93
C LYS A 371 18.47 0.40 14.47
N GLN A 372 17.37 0.37 13.71
CA GLN A 372 16.12 -0.19 14.21
C GLN A 372 15.99 -1.69 13.94
N TRP A 373 16.40 -2.18 12.75
CA TRP A 373 16.06 -3.52 12.30
C TRP A 373 17.27 -4.44 12.18
N TYR A 374 18.18 -4.12 11.27
CA TYR A 374 19.37 -4.92 11.00
C TYR A 374 20.43 -4.03 10.35
N GLU A 375 21.71 -4.20 10.69
CA GLU A 375 22.76 -3.36 10.13
C GLU A 375 22.91 -3.58 8.61
N TYR A 376 22.99 -2.49 7.86
CA TYR A 376 23.20 -2.50 6.40
C TYR A 376 24.49 -3.25 6.03
N THR A 377 24.44 -4.06 4.99
CA THR A 377 25.48 -5.01 4.68
C THR A 377 26.35 -4.63 3.47
N TYR A 378 25.83 -3.78 2.59
CA TYR A 378 26.56 -3.37 1.39
C TYR A 378 27.48 -2.16 1.66
N PRO A 379 28.62 -2.04 0.89
CA PRO A 379 29.58 -0.94 1.10
C PRO A 379 29.08 0.41 0.57
N VAL A 380 28.11 0.40 -0.33
CA VAL A 380 27.60 1.59 -1.01
C VAL A 380 26.08 1.53 -1.09
N ALA A 381 25.42 2.68 -1.02
CA ALA A 381 23.99 2.86 -1.27
C ALA A 381 23.83 3.99 -2.31
N THR A 382 23.38 3.63 -3.52
CA THR A 382 23.35 4.54 -4.67
C THR A 382 21.93 4.81 -5.12
N ASN A 383 21.49 6.08 -5.15
CA ASN A 383 20.23 6.49 -5.77
C ASN A 383 20.47 7.05 -7.17
N VAL A 384 19.77 6.51 -8.16
CA VAL A 384 19.89 6.88 -9.57
C VAL A 384 18.61 7.55 -10.06
N ALA A 385 18.72 8.73 -10.65
CA ALA A 385 17.62 9.41 -11.33
C ALA A 385 17.49 8.94 -12.76
N GLY A 386 16.33 8.42 -13.15
CA GLY A 386 16.13 7.96 -14.54
C GLY A 386 14.68 7.88 -14.96
N ILE A 387 14.40 6.94 -15.89
CA ILE A 387 13.07 6.70 -16.43
C ILE A 387 12.21 5.83 -15.50
N VAL A 388 12.87 4.98 -14.69
CA VAL A 388 12.21 4.10 -13.73
C VAL A 388 11.68 4.93 -12.57
N SER A 389 10.40 4.74 -12.21
CA SER A 389 9.75 5.57 -11.21
C SER A 389 10.06 5.15 -9.77
N GLY A 390 10.39 3.88 -9.57
CA GLY A 390 10.82 3.25 -8.32
C GLY A 390 11.17 1.79 -8.58
N MET A 391 12.42 1.39 -8.27
CA MET A 391 12.86 -0.01 -8.33
C MET A 391 14.15 -0.21 -7.55
N GLU A 392 14.17 -1.29 -6.79
CA GLU A 392 15.24 -1.68 -5.89
C GLU A 392 16.17 -2.73 -6.48
N TYR A 393 17.46 -2.63 -6.12
CA TYR A 393 18.48 -3.65 -6.31
C TYR A 393 19.49 -3.60 -5.16
N PRO A 394 20.32 -4.63 -4.94
CA PRO A 394 21.28 -4.63 -3.83
C PRO A 394 22.23 -3.43 -3.90
N GLY A 395 22.11 -2.51 -2.95
CA GLY A 395 22.96 -1.33 -2.83
C GLY A 395 22.79 -0.24 -3.90
N ILE A 396 21.83 -0.38 -4.80
CA ILE A 396 21.51 0.64 -5.82
C ILE A 396 20.00 0.63 -6.09
N VAL A 397 19.41 1.81 -6.20
CA VAL A 397 17.97 1.96 -6.48
C VAL A 397 17.75 2.94 -7.63
N PHE A 398 16.68 2.75 -8.38
CA PHE A 398 16.28 3.63 -9.47
C PHE A 398 15.03 4.41 -9.06
N CYS A 399 15.07 5.73 -9.19
CA CYS A 399 13.96 6.61 -8.86
C CYS A 399 13.69 7.61 -10.00
N GLY A 400 12.44 8.03 -10.13
CA GLY A 400 12.05 8.93 -11.20
C GLY A 400 12.81 10.26 -11.18
N ALA A 401 13.43 10.66 -12.29
CA ALA A 401 14.21 11.88 -12.41
C ALA A 401 13.40 13.17 -12.10
N ASN A 402 12.07 13.11 -12.20
CA ASN A 402 11.17 14.23 -11.91
C ASN A 402 10.67 14.27 -10.45
N SER A 403 11.03 13.30 -9.62
CA SER A 403 10.61 13.23 -8.21
C SER A 403 11.20 14.40 -7.39
N LYS A 404 10.41 14.94 -6.44
CA LYS A 404 10.76 16.12 -5.66
C LYS A 404 10.19 16.04 -4.24
N GLY A 405 10.85 16.74 -3.27
CA GLY A 405 10.35 16.93 -1.92
C GLY A 405 9.90 15.61 -1.27
N ALA A 406 8.69 15.59 -0.71
CA ALA A 406 8.11 14.41 -0.07
C ALA A 406 8.00 13.18 -1.01
N GLY A 407 7.75 13.40 -2.30
CA GLY A 407 7.71 12.31 -3.28
C GLY A 407 9.08 11.69 -3.51
N LEU A 408 10.14 12.50 -3.58
CA LEU A 408 11.50 11.96 -3.70
C LEU A 408 11.94 11.27 -2.41
N TRP A 409 11.64 11.85 -1.23
CA TRP A 409 11.88 11.17 0.04
C TRP A 409 11.18 9.81 0.07
N GLY A 410 9.86 9.79 -0.21
CA GLY A 410 9.05 8.58 -0.11
C GLY A 410 9.56 7.47 -1.02
N VAL A 411 9.86 7.74 -2.29
CA VAL A 411 10.41 6.72 -3.20
C VAL A 411 11.82 6.31 -2.80
N THR A 412 12.69 7.23 -2.36
CA THR A 412 14.04 6.89 -1.89
C THR A 412 13.99 6.00 -0.64
N ASP A 413 13.14 6.33 0.33
CA ASP A 413 12.95 5.57 1.55
C ASP A 413 12.40 4.17 1.26
N HIS A 414 11.43 4.08 0.35
CA HIS A 414 10.83 2.83 -0.08
C HIS A 414 11.88 1.92 -0.76
N GLU A 415 12.53 2.40 -1.81
CA GLU A 415 13.49 1.58 -2.57
C GLU A 415 14.68 1.14 -1.71
N PHE A 416 15.16 1.97 -0.78
CA PHE A 416 16.21 1.54 0.14
C PHE A 416 15.73 0.61 1.25
N GLY A 417 14.47 0.67 1.65
CA GLY A 417 13.88 -0.27 2.60
C GLY A 417 13.90 -1.70 2.07
N HIS A 418 13.76 -1.89 0.76
CA HIS A 418 13.93 -3.17 0.07
C HIS A 418 15.32 -3.80 0.25
N ASN A 419 16.33 -3.06 0.63
CA ASN A 419 17.60 -3.67 1.02
C ASN A 419 17.49 -4.56 2.28
N TRP A 420 16.42 -4.41 3.08
CA TRP A 420 16.02 -5.34 4.14
C TRP A 420 15.09 -6.43 3.63
N PHE A 421 14.09 -6.07 2.84
CA PHE A 421 13.09 -6.96 2.23
C PHE A 421 12.94 -6.61 0.74
N PRO A 422 13.46 -7.43 -0.20
CA PRO A 422 13.91 -8.81 -0.05
C PRO A 422 15.44 -9.01 -0.05
N MET A 423 16.28 -7.94 -0.08
CA MET A 423 17.69 -8.14 -0.35
C MET A 423 18.44 -8.85 0.79
N ILE A 424 18.18 -8.52 2.07
CA ILE A 424 18.72 -9.22 3.23
C ILE A 424 17.86 -10.44 3.57
N VAL A 425 16.54 -10.32 3.60
CA VAL A 425 15.61 -11.42 3.90
C VAL A 425 14.95 -11.86 2.60
N GLY A 426 15.51 -12.87 1.94
CA GLY A 426 15.25 -13.23 0.56
C GLY A 426 13.98 -14.05 0.33
N SER A 427 12.81 -13.49 0.61
CA SER A 427 11.51 -14.12 0.31
C SER A 427 11.26 -14.29 -1.19
N ASN A 428 10.31 -15.16 -1.52
CA ASN A 428 9.88 -15.42 -2.90
C ASN A 428 8.83 -14.40 -3.35
N GLU A 429 9.26 -13.33 -4.00
CA GLU A 429 8.40 -12.25 -4.49
C GLU A 429 7.46 -12.69 -5.62
N ARG A 430 7.84 -13.72 -6.39
CA ARG A 430 6.96 -14.31 -7.41
C ARG A 430 5.65 -14.86 -6.81
N LYS A 431 5.71 -15.28 -5.54
CA LYS A 431 4.56 -15.87 -4.84
C LYS A 431 4.01 -14.94 -3.77
N TYR A 432 4.87 -14.20 -3.07
CA TYR A 432 4.54 -13.53 -1.82
C TYR A 432 5.04 -12.07 -1.81
N ALA A 433 4.61 -11.26 -2.77
CA ALA A 433 5.01 -9.85 -2.87
C ALA A 433 4.78 -9.05 -1.58
N TRP A 434 3.83 -9.45 -0.73
CA TRP A 434 3.58 -8.79 0.54
C TRP A 434 4.72 -8.94 1.58
N MET A 435 5.58 -9.97 1.46
CA MET A 435 6.75 -10.15 2.32
C MET A 435 7.91 -9.24 1.93
N ASP A 436 7.84 -8.68 0.76
CA ASP A 436 8.69 -7.67 0.20
C ASP A 436 8.03 -6.29 0.44
N GLU A 437 7.05 -5.94 -0.33
CA GLU A 437 6.38 -4.64 -0.36
C GLU A 437 5.67 -4.26 0.95
N GLY A 438 5.00 -5.24 1.57
CA GLY A 438 4.24 -5.01 2.79
C GLY A 438 5.14 -4.79 4.01
N PHE A 439 6.20 -5.58 4.15
CA PHE A 439 7.20 -5.36 5.21
C PHE A 439 7.91 -4.03 5.00
N ASN A 440 8.26 -3.73 3.77
CA ASN A 440 8.90 -2.47 3.41
C ASN A 440 7.98 -1.28 3.70
N THR A 441 6.74 -1.27 3.23
CA THR A 441 5.76 -0.21 3.50
C THR A 441 5.56 0.02 5.01
N PHE A 442 5.56 -1.06 5.81
CA PHE A 442 5.49 -0.97 7.27
C PHE A 442 6.70 -0.22 7.85
N ILE A 443 7.94 -0.61 7.48
CA ILE A 443 9.13 0.05 8.02
C ILE A 443 9.29 1.48 7.52
N ASN A 444 8.85 1.80 6.28
CA ASN A 444 8.85 3.15 5.71
C ASN A 444 8.01 4.12 6.57
N SER A 445 6.84 3.69 7.05
CA SER A 445 5.97 4.53 7.88
C SER A 445 6.66 4.96 9.18
N LEU A 446 7.44 4.06 9.78
CA LEU A 446 8.21 4.34 11.00
C LEU A 446 9.41 5.24 10.70
N ASN A 447 10.06 5.03 9.57
CA ASN A 447 11.22 5.78 9.13
C ASN A 447 10.85 7.24 8.80
N ALA A 448 9.75 7.45 8.05
CA ALA A 448 9.21 8.78 7.76
C ALA A 448 8.90 9.58 9.04
N LYS A 449 8.41 8.90 10.08
CA LYS A 449 8.16 9.53 11.39
C LYS A 449 9.45 9.94 12.11
N ALA A 450 10.54 9.20 11.89
CA ALA A 450 11.83 9.46 12.53
C ALA A 450 12.68 10.51 11.78
N PHE A 451 12.55 10.58 10.45
CA PHE A 451 13.35 11.49 9.62
C PHE A 451 13.04 12.95 9.94
N ASN A 452 14.08 13.72 10.33
CA ASN A 452 14.01 15.15 10.63
C ASN A 452 12.78 15.55 11.48
N ASN A 453 12.47 14.76 12.53
CA ASN A 453 11.28 14.91 13.38
C ASN A 453 9.94 14.84 12.61
N GLY A 454 9.88 14.02 11.59
CA GLY A 454 8.66 13.80 10.80
C GLY A 454 8.45 14.83 9.68
N GLU A 455 9.52 15.33 9.07
CA GLU A 455 9.46 16.33 7.97
C GLU A 455 8.44 15.96 6.88
N TYR A 456 8.33 14.68 6.56
CA TYR A 456 7.41 14.19 5.53
C TYR A 456 6.35 13.21 6.06
N TYR A 457 6.28 13.05 7.40
CA TYR A 457 5.31 12.15 8.01
C TYR A 457 3.90 12.73 7.99
N THR A 458 2.95 11.92 7.57
CA THR A 458 1.52 12.21 7.70
C THR A 458 0.88 11.07 8.48
N LYS A 459 0.17 11.41 9.59
CA LYS A 459 -0.58 10.40 10.35
C LYS A 459 -1.69 9.85 9.46
N GLU A 460 -1.67 8.55 9.24
CA GLU A 460 -2.72 7.87 8.50
C GLU A 460 -4.00 7.75 9.34
N ASN A 461 -5.15 7.94 8.70
CA ASN A 461 -6.44 7.60 9.24
C ASN A 461 -6.86 6.24 8.64
N VAL A 462 -6.60 5.16 9.38
CA VAL A 462 -6.83 3.78 8.93
C VAL A 462 -8.31 3.53 8.61
N GLN A 463 -9.21 4.11 9.38
CA GLN A 463 -10.65 3.99 9.16
C GLN A 463 -11.09 4.60 7.80
N ARG A 464 -10.45 5.69 7.36
CA ARG A 464 -10.72 6.27 6.02
C ARG A 464 -10.22 5.38 4.89
N SER A 465 -9.10 4.70 5.10
CA SER A 465 -8.52 3.77 4.11
C SER A 465 -9.29 2.45 4.02
N ALA A 466 -10.05 2.09 5.05
CA ALA A 466 -10.75 0.80 5.16
C ALA A 466 -11.67 0.49 3.96
N GLN A 467 -12.33 1.49 3.39
CA GLN A 467 -13.23 1.29 2.24
C GLN A 467 -12.49 0.83 0.97
N ASN A 468 -11.23 1.22 0.79
CA ASN A 468 -10.40 0.75 -0.33
C ASN A 468 -9.84 -0.64 -0.02
N THR A 469 -9.27 -0.80 1.16
CA THR A 469 -8.58 -2.03 1.58
C THR A 469 -9.55 -3.21 1.76
N PHE A 470 -10.74 -2.96 2.31
CA PHE A 470 -11.76 -3.98 2.63
C PHE A 470 -13.06 -3.80 1.84
N GLY A 471 -13.04 -3.04 0.76
CA GLY A 471 -14.18 -2.81 -0.13
C GLY A 471 -14.59 -4.05 -0.92
N PRO A 472 -15.54 -3.93 -1.87
CA PRO A 472 -16.05 -5.06 -2.65
C PRO A 472 -14.99 -5.80 -3.48
N LYS A 473 -13.88 -5.14 -3.80
CA LYS A 473 -12.77 -5.72 -4.58
C LYS A 473 -11.71 -6.41 -3.70
N ALA A 474 -11.85 -6.37 -2.38
CA ALA A 474 -10.89 -6.93 -1.44
C ALA A 474 -10.55 -8.39 -1.76
N LYS A 475 -9.28 -8.74 -1.62
CA LYS A 475 -8.74 -10.10 -1.80
C LYS A 475 -7.86 -10.46 -0.62
N PRO A 476 -7.67 -11.76 -0.34
CA PRO A 476 -6.65 -12.21 0.60
C PRO A 476 -5.25 -11.72 0.19
N ILE A 477 -4.40 -11.44 1.16
CA ILE A 477 -3.00 -11.07 0.95
C ILE A 477 -2.22 -12.23 0.30
N LEU A 478 -2.47 -13.47 0.75
CA LEU A 478 -1.80 -14.67 0.26
C LEU A 478 -2.32 -15.08 -1.14
N ASN A 479 -2.05 -14.22 -2.12
CA ASN A 479 -2.22 -14.46 -3.53
C ASN A 479 -0.96 -14.05 -4.29
N THR A 480 -0.70 -14.71 -5.42
CA THR A 480 0.41 -14.30 -6.28
C THR A 480 0.09 -12.96 -6.96
N PRO A 481 1.06 -12.06 -7.13
CA PRO A 481 0.83 -10.75 -7.75
C PRO A 481 0.18 -10.84 -9.13
N ASP A 482 0.55 -11.83 -9.93
CA ASP A 482 0.07 -11.98 -11.31
C ASP A 482 -1.41 -12.36 -11.43
N VAL A 483 -2.07 -12.83 -10.35
CA VAL A 483 -3.51 -13.14 -10.35
C VAL A 483 -4.36 -12.03 -9.71
N LEU A 484 -3.72 -11.04 -9.09
CA LEU A 484 -4.44 -9.93 -8.47
C LEU A 484 -4.90 -8.93 -9.54
N PRO A 485 -6.11 -8.38 -9.41
CA PRO A 485 -6.51 -7.24 -10.23
C PRO A 485 -5.52 -6.09 -10.08
N GLY A 486 -5.13 -5.46 -11.19
CA GLY A 486 -4.11 -4.40 -11.18
C GLY A 486 -4.47 -3.20 -10.29
N ASP A 487 -5.76 -2.93 -10.11
CA ASP A 487 -6.27 -1.88 -9.23
C ASP A 487 -6.34 -2.29 -7.74
N TYR A 488 -6.05 -3.56 -7.41
CA TYR A 488 -5.99 -4.05 -6.03
C TYR A 488 -4.59 -4.54 -5.61
N LEU A 489 -3.64 -4.64 -6.54
CA LEU A 489 -2.28 -5.08 -6.23
C LEU A 489 -1.61 -4.22 -5.14
N GLY A 490 -1.75 -2.89 -5.24
CA GLY A 490 -1.23 -1.96 -4.22
C GLY A 490 -1.83 -2.17 -2.83
N GLU A 491 -3.11 -2.53 -2.75
CA GLU A 491 -3.73 -2.85 -1.45
C GLU A 491 -3.23 -4.18 -0.90
N ALA A 492 -3.18 -5.24 -1.72
CA ALA A 492 -2.84 -6.58 -1.25
C ALA A 492 -1.35 -6.76 -0.94
N ALA A 493 -0.45 -6.15 -1.72
CA ALA A 493 0.98 -6.31 -1.53
C ALA A 493 1.57 -5.26 -0.56
N TYR A 494 1.07 -4.03 -0.53
CA TYR A 494 1.63 -2.89 0.23
C TYR A 494 0.77 -2.52 1.45
N ASN A 495 -0.43 -1.97 1.23
CA ASN A 495 -1.19 -1.27 2.27
C ASN A 495 -1.76 -2.22 3.33
N LYS A 496 -2.47 -3.27 2.92
CA LYS A 496 -3.13 -4.20 3.84
C LYS A 496 -2.13 -4.94 4.74
N PRO A 497 -1.01 -5.51 4.26
CA PRO A 497 -0.03 -6.13 5.13
C PRO A 497 0.66 -5.11 6.06
N ALA A 498 1.04 -3.92 5.59
CA ALA A 498 1.63 -2.87 6.43
C ALA A 498 0.68 -2.40 7.54
N MET A 499 -0.60 -2.23 7.24
CA MET A 499 -1.65 -1.90 8.19
C MET A 499 -1.76 -3.00 9.27
N GLY A 500 -1.77 -4.28 8.86
CA GLY A 500 -1.82 -5.40 9.80
C GLY A 500 -0.63 -5.44 10.75
N LEU A 501 0.57 -5.23 10.24
CA LEU A 501 1.79 -5.16 11.07
C LEU A 501 1.76 -3.96 12.03
N THR A 502 1.23 -2.83 11.58
CA THR A 502 1.04 -1.65 12.43
C THR A 502 0.06 -1.93 13.57
N ILE A 503 -1.06 -2.58 13.29
CA ILE A 503 -2.04 -2.98 14.32
C ILE A 503 -1.43 -3.99 15.29
N LEU A 504 -0.71 -4.99 14.79
CA LEU A 504 0.02 -5.94 15.66
C LEU A 504 0.98 -5.22 16.61
N ARG A 505 1.76 -4.27 16.07
CA ARG A 505 2.76 -3.53 16.82
C ARG A 505 2.16 -2.57 17.84
N GLU A 506 1.14 -1.79 17.43
CA GLU A 506 0.64 -0.69 18.25
C GLU A 506 -0.53 -1.10 19.14
N GLN A 507 -1.33 -2.12 18.76
CA GLN A 507 -2.60 -2.43 19.41
C GLN A 507 -2.68 -3.83 20.03
N ILE A 508 -1.91 -4.81 19.55
CA ILE A 508 -2.00 -6.20 20.01
C ILE A 508 -0.80 -6.59 20.88
N LEU A 509 0.41 -6.54 20.34
CA LEU A 509 1.62 -6.98 21.05
C LEU A 509 2.27 -5.89 21.91
N GLY A 510 2.14 -4.63 21.49
CA GLY A 510 2.96 -3.53 21.96
C GLY A 510 4.33 -3.48 21.26
N LYS A 511 4.90 -2.27 21.20
CA LYS A 511 6.11 -1.98 20.40
C LYS A 511 7.31 -2.86 20.73
N GLU A 512 7.61 -3.04 22.00
CA GLU A 512 8.80 -3.77 22.46
C GLU A 512 8.74 -5.25 22.05
N ARG A 513 7.59 -5.91 22.27
CA ARG A 513 7.41 -7.34 21.93
C ARG A 513 7.42 -7.54 20.42
N PHE A 514 6.71 -6.67 19.69
CA PHE A 514 6.68 -6.75 18.23
C PHE A 514 8.08 -6.52 17.63
N ASP A 515 8.75 -5.43 18.02
CA ASP A 515 10.06 -5.07 17.47
C ASP A 515 11.09 -6.17 17.75
N TYR A 516 11.07 -6.76 18.94
CA TYR A 516 11.91 -7.92 19.29
C TYR A 516 11.62 -9.14 18.41
N ALA A 517 10.35 -9.47 18.20
CA ALA A 517 9.93 -10.61 17.38
C ALA A 517 10.31 -10.40 15.91
N PHE A 518 10.06 -9.20 15.37
CA PHE A 518 10.38 -8.86 13.98
C PHE A 518 11.91 -8.83 13.72
N GLN A 519 12.69 -8.26 14.64
CA GLN A 519 14.15 -8.33 14.57
C GLN A 519 14.66 -9.78 14.67
N THR A 520 13.99 -10.62 15.47
CA THR A 520 14.33 -12.05 15.58
C THR A 520 14.08 -12.77 14.26
N TYR A 521 12.95 -12.49 13.59
CA TYR A 521 12.68 -13.01 12.25
C TYR A 521 13.76 -12.58 11.24
N ILE A 522 14.11 -11.28 11.18
CA ILE A 522 15.15 -10.77 10.28
C ILE A 522 16.49 -11.49 10.55
N LYS A 523 16.92 -11.59 11.81
CA LYS A 523 18.19 -12.25 12.17
C LYS A 523 18.22 -13.73 11.80
N ARG A 524 17.10 -14.45 11.96
CA ARG A 524 16.98 -15.88 11.61
C ARG A 524 17.11 -16.10 10.11
N TRP A 525 16.51 -15.20 9.33
CA TRP A 525 16.35 -15.35 7.89
C TRP A 525 17.23 -14.43 7.05
N ALA A 526 18.13 -13.65 7.66
CA ALA A 526 19.12 -12.88 6.92
C ALA A 526 19.91 -13.77 5.97
N PHE A 527 19.96 -13.40 4.68
CA PHE A 527 20.58 -14.13 3.55
C PHE A 527 20.07 -15.55 3.37
N LYS A 528 18.79 -15.76 3.64
CA LYS A 528 18.08 -17.03 3.47
C LYS A 528 16.72 -16.78 2.80
N HIS A 529 16.02 -17.89 2.51
CA HIS A 529 14.75 -17.90 1.79
C HIS A 529 13.59 -18.31 2.73
N PRO A 530 12.98 -17.36 3.48
CA PRO A 530 11.83 -17.67 4.31
C PRO A 530 10.54 -17.80 3.46
N THR A 531 9.59 -18.54 4.01
CA THR A 531 8.20 -18.60 3.58
C THR A 531 7.31 -17.76 4.49
N PRO A 532 6.03 -17.51 4.14
CA PRO A 532 5.05 -16.89 5.05
C PRO A 532 4.97 -17.59 6.40
N TRP A 533 5.00 -18.92 6.41
CA TRP A 533 4.91 -19.73 7.64
C TRP A 533 6.11 -19.54 8.56
N ASP A 534 7.31 -19.38 8.00
CA ASP A 534 8.51 -19.05 8.78
C ASP A 534 8.37 -17.69 9.49
N PHE A 535 7.72 -16.74 8.83
CA PHE A 535 7.41 -15.45 9.43
C PHE A 535 6.36 -15.60 10.54
N PHE A 536 5.21 -16.23 10.27
CA PHE A 536 4.14 -16.38 11.24
C PHE A 536 4.63 -17.15 12.50
N HIS A 537 5.33 -18.25 12.31
CA HIS A 537 5.92 -19.01 13.43
C HIS A 537 6.99 -18.22 14.18
N SER A 538 7.83 -17.43 13.48
CA SER A 538 8.83 -16.60 14.16
C SER A 538 8.19 -15.54 15.04
N MET A 539 7.12 -14.90 14.57
CA MET A 539 6.39 -13.89 15.32
C MET A 539 5.68 -14.50 16.53
N ASP A 540 4.92 -15.59 16.35
CA ASP A 540 4.24 -16.29 17.44
C ASP A 540 5.24 -16.70 18.53
N ASN A 541 6.32 -17.35 18.13
CA ASN A 541 7.31 -17.91 19.06
C ASN A 541 8.10 -16.84 19.79
N ALA A 542 8.54 -15.79 19.09
CA ALA A 542 9.36 -14.73 19.68
C ALA A 542 8.55 -13.72 20.49
N ALA A 543 7.29 -13.46 20.12
CA ALA A 543 6.39 -12.62 20.88
C ALA A 543 5.74 -13.37 22.06
N GLY A 544 5.75 -14.71 22.06
CA GLY A 544 5.09 -15.53 23.08
C GLY A 544 3.56 -15.36 23.07
N GLU A 545 2.96 -15.31 21.88
CA GLU A 545 1.53 -15.13 21.67
C GLU A 545 1.04 -16.06 20.55
N ASP A 546 -0.11 -16.69 20.71
CA ASP A 546 -0.78 -17.39 19.60
C ASP A 546 -1.56 -16.37 18.75
N LEU A 547 -0.98 -16.00 17.62
CA LEU A 547 -1.56 -15.06 16.67
C LEU A 547 -2.30 -15.77 15.52
N SER A 548 -2.60 -17.07 15.65
CA SER A 548 -3.23 -17.86 14.57
C SER A 548 -4.53 -17.25 14.07
N TRP A 549 -5.35 -16.73 14.99
CA TRP A 549 -6.58 -16.02 14.68
C TRP A 549 -6.33 -14.78 13.81
N PHE A 550 -5.29 -14.01 14.15
CA PHE A 550 -4.94 -12.79 13.42
C PHE A 550 -4.39 -13.11 12.03
N TRP A 551 -3.45 -14.06 11.92
CA TRP A 551 -2.90 -14.48 10.63
C TRP A 551 -3.99 -14.93 9.69
N LYS A 552 -4.90 -15.80 10.17
CA LYS A 552 -6.03 -16.30 9.41
C LYS A 552 -6.89 -15.16 8.85
N GLU A 553 -7.38 -14.29 9.72
CA GLU A 553 -8.29 -13.22 9.34
C GLU A 553 -7.64 -12.22 8.40
N TRP A 554 -6.40 -11.83 8.71
CA TRP A 554 -5.74 -10.73 8.01
C TRP A 554 -5.11 -11.14 6.68
N PHE A 555 -4.45 -12.31 6.62
CA PHE A 555 -3.63 -12.73 5.47
C PHE A 555 -4.34 -13.73 4.55
N PHE A 556 -5.19 -14.62 5.10
CA PHE A 556 -5.81 -15.70 4.33
C PHE A 556 -7.23 -15.39 3.85
N THR A 557 -7.84 -14.30 4.34
CA THR A 557 -9.22 -13.95 4.01
C THR A 557 -9.37 -12.50 3.54
N ASP A 558 -10.55 -12.19 2.99
CA ASP A 558 -11.00 -10.84 2.65
C ASP A 558 -12.05 -10.30 3.63
N ARG A 559 -12.09 -10.88 4.84
CA ARG A 559 -13.03 -10.50 5.89
C ARG A 559 -12.86 -9.05 6.34
N LYS A 560 -13.94 -8.51 6.89
CA LYS A 560 -14.09 -7.09 7.24
C LYS A 560 -14.30 -6.91 8.72
N LEU A 561 -14.01 -5.73 9.22
CA LEU A 561 -14.27 -5.29 10.59
C LEU A 561 -15.45 -4.31 10.59
N ASP A 562 -16.42 -4.53 11.48
CA ASP A 562 -17.49 -3.58 11.83
C ASP A 562 -17.83 -3.79 13.31
N GLN A 563 -17.23 -2.97 14.19
CA GLN A 563 -17.45 -2.98 15.64
C GLN A 563 -18.41 -1.87 16.02
N ALA A 564 -19.54 -2.21 16.61
CA ALA A 564 -20.60 -1.27 16.89
C ALA A 564 -20.83 -1.08 18.38
N LEU A 565 -21.21 0.13 18.79
CA LEU A 565 -21.85 0.41 20.07
C LEU A 565 -23.33 0.09 19.96
N ARG A 566 -23.79 -0.92 20.73
CA ARG A 566 -25.16 -1.39 20.69
C ARG A 566 -26.04 -0.76 21.75
N ASP A 567 -25.55 -0.68 22.99
CA ASP A 567 -26.38 -0.27 24.12
C ASP A 567 -25.60 0.40 25.24
N LEU A 568 -26.28 1.29 25.97
CA LEU A 568 -25.83 1.92 27.20
C LEU A 568 -26.94 1.85 28.22
N ARG A 569 -26.71 1.27 29.39
CA ARG A 569 -27.63 1.23 30.53
C ARG A 569 -26.88 1.58 31.80
N TYR A 570 -27.56 2.26 32.73
CA TYR A 570 -27.02 2.56 34.05
C TYR A 570 -27.45 1.52 35.10
N VAL A 571 -26.52 1.18 35.99
CA VAL A 571 -26.79 0.25 37.10
C VAL A 571 -27.86 0.86 38.00
N GLY A 572 -28.98 0.16 38.14
CA GLY A 572 -30.11 0.63 38.93
C GLY A 572 -30.71 1.97 38.41
N ASN A 573 -30.59 2.26 37.15
CA ASN A 573 -31.00 3.53 36.50
C ASN A 573 -30.33 4.78 37.10
N ASP A 574 -29.16 4.62 37.73
CA ASP A 574 -28.42 5.68 38.38
C ASP A 574 -27.00 5.79 37.76
N ALA A 575 -26.74 6.86 37.05
CA ALA A 575 -25.46 7.09 36.35
C ALA A 575 -24.26 7.15 37.31
N ALA A 576 -24.46 7.50 38.56
CA ALA A 576 -23.41 7.55 39.58
C ALA A 576 -23.00 6.14 40.08
N LYS A 577 -23.82 5.11 39.85
CA LYS A 577 -23.55 3.73 40.22
C LYS A 577 -22.80 2.91 39.16
N GLY A 578 -22.54 3.50 38.02
CA GLY A 578 -21.85 2.84 36.91
C GLY A 578 -22.76 2.59 35.70
N ALA A 579 -22.14 2.26 34.59
CA ALA A 579 -22.80 1.96 33.35
C ALA A 579 -22.44 0.57 32.81
N LEU A 580 -23.38 -0.07 32.12
CA LEU A 580 -23.18 -1.27 31.32
C LEU A 580 -23.20 -0.84 29.87
N ILE A 581 -22.08 -1.07 29.19
CA ILE A 581 -21.89 -0.72 27.78
C ILE A 581 -21.81 -2.02 26.99
N THR A 582 -22.66 -2.15 25.95
CA THR A 582 -22.73 -3.33 25.10
C THR A 582 -22.15 -3.01 23.71
N LEU A 583 -21.20 -3.82 23.29
CA LEU A 583 -20.59 -3.82 21.98
C LEU A 583 -21.18 -4.96 21.12
N GLU A 584 -21.12 -4.81 19.82
CA GLU A 584 -21.45 -5.85 18.86
C GLU A 584 -20.44 -5.84 17.69
N ASN A 585 -19.98 -7.03 17.31
CA ASN A 585 -19.21 -7.22 16.09
C ASN A 585 -20.18 -7.66 14.98
N LEU A 586 -20.30 -6.85 13.93
CA LEU A 586 -21.31 -7.04 12.89
C LEU A 586 -20.75 -7.75 11.65
N GLU A 587 -19.45 -7.65 11.42
CA GLU A 587 -18.74 -8.33 10.32
C GLU A 587 -17.91 -9.52 10.84
N GLU A 588 -17.07 -10.09 10.01
CA GLU A 588 -16.47 -11.41 10.26
C GLU A 588 -15.12 -11.36 11.01
N MET A 589 -14.43 -10.21 11.03
CA MET A 589 -13.08 -10.07 11.62
C MET A 589 -13.18 -9.71 13.12
N ALA A 590 -12.29 -10.29 13.94
CA ALA A 590 -12.12 -9.92 15.34
C ALA A 590 -10.85 -9.08 15.53
N LEU A 591 -10.97 -7.95 16.23
CA LEU A 591 -9.84 -7.12 16.67
C LEU A 591 -10.09 -6.60 18.09
N PRO A 592 -9.06 -6.14 18.82
CA PRO A 592 -9.23 -5.43 20.08
C PRO A 592 -10.13 -4.21 19.94
N VAL A 593 -10.69 -3.74 21.04
CA VAL A 593 -11.57 -2.56 21.06
C VAL A 593 -11.04 -1.53 22.05
N THR A 594 -10.74 -0.34 21.54
CA THR A 594 -10.46 0.83 22.38
C THR A 594 -11.67 1.74 22.44
N ILE A 595 -12.11 2.08 23.63
CA ILE A 595 -13.33 2.85 23.87
C ILE A 595 -12.99 4.09 24.68
N GLN A 596 -13.45 5.24 24.25
CA GLN A 596 -13.42 6.47 25.02
C GLN A 596 -14.84 6.78 25.54
N VAL A 597 -14.97 7.13 26.82
CA VAL A 597 -16.22 7.54 27.45
C VAL A 597 -16.04 8.95 27.99
N LYS A 598 -16.92 9.88 27.56
CA LYS A 598 -16.96 11.26 28.06
C LYS A 598 -18.24 11.44 28.92
N GLU A 599 -18.07 11.82 30.16
CA GLU A 599 -19.17 12.07 31.10
C GLU A 599 -19.59 13.55 31.09
N GLU A 600 -20.83 13.84 31.56
CA GLU A 600 -21.40 15.19 31.63
C GLU A 600 -20.60 16.12 32.58
N ASN A 601 -20.03 15.55 33.65
CA ASN A 601 -19.17 16.27 34.58
C ASN A 601 -17.77 16.59 34.07
N GLY A 602 -17.47 16.25 32.79
CA GLY A 602 -16.18 16.47 32.12
C GLY A 602 -15.17 15.34 32.31
N LYS A 603 -15.48 14.30 33.11
CA LYS A 603 -14.61 13.13 33.24
C LYS A 603 -14.52 12.37 31.89
N THR A 604 -13.31 12.02 31.51
CA THR A 604 -13.04 11.14 30.34
C THR A 604 -12.32 9.88 30.81
N GLY A 605 -12.80 8.72 30.37
CA GLY A 605 -12.18 7.42 30.63
C GLY A 605 -11.89 6.68 29.33
N THR A 606 -10.84 5.87 29.36
CA THR A 606 -10.50 4.95 28.25
C THR A 606 -10.58 3.51 28.76
N VAL A 607 -11.16 2.63 27.95
CA VAL A 607 -11.23 1.19 28.20
C VAL A 607 -10.64 0.47 27.00
N ASN A 608 -9.64 -0.39 27.24
CA ASN A 608 -9.05 -1.26 26.23
C ASN A 608 -9.51 -2.70 26.49
N LEU A 609 -10.13 -3.31 25.51
CA LEU A 609 -10.62 -4.68 25.56
C LEU A 609 -9.85 -5.52 24.54
N PRO A 610 -9.34 -6.70 24.93
CA PRO A 610 -8.59 -7.56 24.02
C PRO A 610 -9.53 -8.25 23.02
N ALA A 611 -8.95 -8.84 21.95
CA ALA A 611 -9.72 -9.54 20.92
C ALA A 611 -10.52 -10.73 21.45
N GLU A 612 -10.09 -11.33 22.58
CA GLU A 612 -10.72 -12.49 23.23
C GLU A 612 -12.14 -12.22 23.73
N ILE A 613 -12.57 -10.95 23.85
CA ILE A 613 -13.97 -10.64 24.14
C ILE A 613 -14.93 -11.24 23.12
N TRP A 614 -14.43 -11.47 21.88
CA TRP A 614 -15.19 -12.02 20.77
C TRP A 614 -15.21 -13.56 20.72
N GLN A 615 -14.48 -14.27 21.61
CA GLN A 615 -14.44 -15.74 21.62
C GLN A 615 -15.77 -16.40 21.98
N ARG A 616 -16.67 -15.69 22.60
CA ARG A 616 -17.96 -16.23 23.09
C ARG A 616 -19.18 -15.75 22.29
N GLY A 617 -18.97 -14.98 21.25
CA GLY A 617 -20.03 -14.50 20.39
C GLY A 617 -19.81 -13.09 19.86
N SER A 618 -20.78 -12.62 19.11
CA SER A 618 -20.73 -11.30 18.46
C SER A 618 -21.04 -10.13 19.40
N THR A 619 -21.45 -10.37 20.64
CA THR A 619 -21.82 -9.31 21.59
C THR A 619 -21.00 -9.42 22.87
N TRP A 620 -20.58 -8.28 23.39
CA TRP A 620 -19.87 -8.18 24.64
C TRP A 620 -20.39 -7.02 25.48
N THR A 621 -20.72 -7.27 26.75
CA THR A 621 -21.14 -6.23 27.69
C THR A 621 -20.11 -6.11 28.82
N PHE A 622 -19.63 -4.91 29.06
CA PHE A 622 -18.69 -4.62 30.14
C PHE A 622 -19.21 -3.51 31.07
N SER A 623 -18.67 -3.44 32.26
CA SER A 623 -19.00 -2.43 33.27
C SER A 623 -18.01 -1.26 33.19
N TYR A 624 -18.54 -0.04 33.13
CA TYR A 624 -17.77 1.19 33.27
C TYR A 624 -18.16 1.94 34.55
N LYS A 625 -17.16 2.41 35.29
CA LYS A 625 -17.39 3.17 36.54
C LYS A 625 -17.71 4.62 36.24
N SER A 626 -18.91 4.88 35.74
CA SER A 626 -19.40 6.25 35.54
C SER A 626 -19.70 6.92 36.89
N THR A 627 -19.56 8.24 36.92
CA THR A 627 -19.84 9.10 38.09
C THR A 627 -20.93 10.12 37.79
N SER A 628 -21.31 10.28 36.55
CA SER A 628 -22.40 11.10 36.07
C SER A 628 -22.96 10.53 34.76
N LYS A 629 -23.95 11.16 34.16
CA LYS A 629 -24.44 10.78 32.81
C LYS A 629 -23.31 10.79 31.81
N ILE A 630 -23.32 9.85 30.85
CA ILE A 630 -22.36 9.75 29.76
C ILE A 630 -22.91 10.58 28.61
N ASN A 631 -22.12 11.54 28.12
CA ASN A 631 -22.48 12.36 26.98
C ASN A 631 -22.12 11.68 25.64
N LEU A 632 -20.97 10.96 25.64
CA LEU A 632 -20.45 10.36 24.43
C LEU A 632 -19.66 9.09 24.76
N ILE A 633 -19.89 8.04 23.99
CA ILE A 633 -19.03 6.85 23.91
C ILE A 633 -18.54 6.73 22.48
N THR A 634 -17.26 6.48 22.29
CA THR A 634 -16.64 6.32 20.97
C THR A 634 -15.75 5.09 20.96
N ILE A 635 -15.94 4.18 20.00
CA ILE A 635 -15.00 3.13 19.63
C ILE A 635 -13.92 3.75 18.75
N ASP A 636 -12.67 3.34 18.96
CA ASP A 636 -11.50 3.75 18.17
C ASP A 636 -11.40 5.28 17.96
N PRO A 637 -11.27 6.08 19.01
CA PRO A 637 -11.24 7.53 18.92
C PRO A 637 -10.01 8.07 18.15
N GLU A 638 -8.97 7.25 17.97
CA GLU A 638 -7.75 7.59 17.25
C GLU A 638 -7.77 7.14 15.78
N HIS A 639 -8.83 6.45 15.35
CA HIS A 639 -8.99 5.89 13.99
C HIS A 639 -7.86 4.95 13.56
N LEU A 640 -7.51 4.00 14.44
CA LEU A 640 -6.40 3.06 14.28
C LEU A 640 -6.83 1.71 13.67
N PHE A 641 -8.14 1.43 13.62
CA PHE A 641 -8.69 0.19 13.10
C PHE A 641 -9.46 0.42 11.78
N PRO A 642 -9.44 -0.56 10.86
CA PRO A 642 -10.08 -0.43 9.55
C PRO A 642 -11.57 -0.78 9.60
N ASP A 643 -12.30 -0.18 10.50
CA ASP A 643 -13.73 -0.35 10.59
C ASP A 643 -14.43 0.22 9.35
N ILE A 644 -15.22 -0.64 8.67
CA ILE A 644 -15.87 -0.26 7.40
C ILE A 644 -17.12 0.60 7.60
N ASN A 645 -17.62 0.70 8.84
CA ASN A 645 -18.84 1.41 9.17
C ASN A 645 -18.69 2.31 10.41
N PRO A 646 -17.95 3.41 10.30
CA PRO A 646 -17.70 4.31 11.44
C PRO A 646 -18.97 4.97 12.01
N ASP A 647 -20.11 4.84 11.36
CA ASP A 647 -21.36 5.49 11.79
C ASP A 647 -21.99 4.85 13.04
N ASN A 648 -21.59 3.61 13.38
CA ASN A 648 -22.04 2.89 14.56
C ASN A 648 -20.98 2.84 15.68
N ASN A 649 -19.82 3.47 15.47
CA ASN A 649 -18.71 3.51 16.42
C ASN A 649 -18.88 4.56 17.53
N ALA A 650 -19.93 5.40 17.45
CA ALA A 650 -20.20 6.39 18.47
C ALA A 650 -21.69 6.49 18.79
N ILE A 651 -22.01 6.58 20.07
CA ILE A 651 -23.36 6.90 20.52
C ILE A 651 -23.34 8.09 21.47
N SER A 652 -24.37 8.96 21.30
CA SER A 652 -24.67 10.00 22.24
C SER A 652 -25.42 9.39 23.42
N GLY A 653 -25.02 9.73 24.62
CA GLY A 653 -25.82 9.46 25.84
C GLY A 653 -26.95 10.47 26.06
N LEU A 654 -27.12 11.45 25.14
CA LEU A 654 -28.23 12.39 25.17
C LEU A 654 -29.52 11.72 24.70
N ASP A 655 -30.58 12.00 25.39
CA ASP A 655 -31.91 11.52 25.03
C ASP A 655 -32.37 12.16 23.71
N MET A 656 -33.03 11.37 22.89
CA MET A 656 -33.76 11.90 21.71
C MET A 656 -34.88 12.82 22.21
N PRO A 657 -35.03 14.05 21.68
CA PRO A 657 -36.14 14.92 22.05
C PRO A 657 -37.49 14.23 21.83
N ALA A 658 -38.34 14.26 22.86
CA ALA A 658 -39.62 13.56 22.83
C ALA A 658 -40.50 14.05 21.66
N GLY A 659 -41.10 13.11 20.94
CA GLY A 659 -42.06 13.40 19.85
C GLY A 659 -41.44 13.97 18.57
N ILE A 660 -40.10 14.02 18.44
CA ILE A 660 -39.46 14.47 17.21
C ILE A 660 -39.73 13.51 16.06
N THR A 661 -40.02 14.02 14.88
CA THR A 661 -40.29 13.25 13.66
C THR A 661 -39.27 13.58 12.56
N ALA A 662 -39.06 12.67 11.60
CA ALA A 662 -38.21 12.91 10.43
C ALA A 662 -38.60 14.22 9.70
N THR A 663 -39.88 14.47 9.50
CA THR A 663 -40.36 15.70 8.86
C THR A 663 -39.98 16.97 9.62
N GLN A 664 -40.00 16.94 10.96
CA GLN A 664 -39.58 18.08 11.78
C GLN A 664 -38.10 18.36 11.67
N VAL A 665 -37.25 17.29 11.66
CA VAL A 665 -35.80 17.43 11.44
C VAL A 665 -35.51 18.03 10.07
N ILE A 666 -36.12 17.52 9.01
CA ILE A 666 -35.95 18.06 7.65
C ILE A 666 -36.40 19.53 7.56
N ARG A 667 -37.54 19.87 8.20
CA ARG A 667 -38.02 21.26 8.26
C ARG A 667 -37.03 22.18 9.00
N LYS A 668 -36.42 21.69 10.09
CA LYS A 668 -35.40 22.43 10.82
C LYS A 668 -34.19 22.74 9.92
N TYR A 669 -33.70 21.75 9.14
CA TYR A 669 -32.62 21.95 8.18
C TYR A 669 -33.02 22.95 7.08
N ILE A 670 -34.17 22.78 6.43
CA ILE A 670 -34.64 23.68 5.38
C ILE A 670 -34.69 25.14 5.89
N ASN A 671 -35.19 25.35 7.11
CA ASN A 671 -35.23 26.68 7.73
C ASN A 671 -33.79 27.23 8.03
N ALA A 672 -32.90 26.35 8.50
CA ALA A 672 -31.53 26.76 8.84
C ALA A 672 -30.71 27.21 7.62
N VAL A 673 -31.00 26.67 6.43
CA VAL A 673 -30.30 27.02 5.19
C VAL A 673 -30.99 28.08 4.33
N GLY A 674 -32.13 28.67 4.79
CA GLY A 674 -32.71 29.82 4.13
C GLY A 674 -34.24 29.77 3.95
N GLY A 675 -34.90 28.66 4.22
CA GLY A 675 -36.33 28.46 4.15
C GLY A 675 -36.80 28.00 2.76
N ALA A 676 -37.89 27.22 2.73
CA ALA A 676 -38.37 26.52 1.53
C ALA A 676 -38.63 27.45 0.33
N GLU A 677 -39.20 28.65 0.56
CA GLU A 677 -39.51 29.56 -0.53
C GLU A 677 -38.24 30.07 -1.25
N LYS A 678 -37.17 30.38 -0.53
CA LYS A 678 -35.91 30.86 -1.14
C LYS A 678 -35.23 29.72 -1.86
N LEU A 679 -35.19 28.52 -1.25
CA LEU A 679 -34.54 27.35 -1.82
C LEU A 679 -35.20 26.88 -3.13
N LYS A 680 -36.51 26.94 -3.25
CA LYS A 680 -37.26 26.64 -4.49
C LYS A 680 -36.92 27.59 -5.65
N ASN A 681 -36.48 28.80 -5.34
CA ASN A 681 -36.10 29.82 -6.33
C ASN A 681 -34.64 29.65 -6.82
N VAL A 682 -33.86 28.70 -6.29
CA VAL A 682 -32.54 28.39 -6.80
C VAL A 682 -32.65 27.52 -8.04
N LYS A 683 -32.36 28.09 -9.20
CA LYS A 683 -32.37 27.42 -10.50
C LYS A 683 -31.03 26.79 -10.86
N ASP A 684 -29.95 27.43 -10.48
CA ASP A 684 -28.59 26.91 -10.62
C ASP A 684 -27.69 27.37 -9.47
N ILE A 685 -26.68 26.57 -9.20
CA ILE A 685 -25.63 26.90 -8.24
C ILE A 685 -24.29 26.32 -8.68
N SER A 686 -23.23 27.10 -8.54
CA SER A 686 -21.84 26.70 -8.83
C SER A 686 -20.95 26.88 -7.62
N PHE A 687 -20.09 25.89 -7.37
CA PHE A 687 -19.06 25.92 -6.31
C PHE A 687 -17.69 25.82 -6.96
N THR A 688 -16.76 26.69 -6.54
CA THR A 688 -15.33 26.54 -6.83
C THR A 688 -14.59 26.31 -5.53
N ALA A 689 -13.81 25.24 -5.44
CA ALA A 689 -13.11 24.84 -4.23
C ALA A 689 -11.70 24.34 -4.53
N ALA A 690 -10.85 24.36 -3.52
CA ALA A 690 -9.49 23.81 -3.59
C ALA A 690 -9.23 22.89 -2.39
N GLY A 691 -8.43 21.85 -2.63
CA GLY A 691 -7.97 20.88 -1.64
C GLY A 691 -6.53 20.47 -1.91
N VAL A 692 -5.99 19.56 -1.09
CA VAL A 692 -4.63 19.06 -1.23
C VAL A 692 -4.63 17.54 -1.08
N ILE A 693 -3.95 16.83 -1.99
CA ILE A 693 -3.66 15.40 -1.90
C ILE A 693 -2.14 15.22 -1.85
N GLN A 694 -1.60 14.64 -0.79
CA GLN A 694 -0.16 14.37 -0.65
C GLN A 694 0.72 15.56 -1.06
N GLY A 695 0.38 16.75 -0.57
CA GLY A 695 1.09 18.00 -0.89
C GLY A 695 0.76 18.61 -2.26
N THR A 696 -0.07 17.96 -3.08
CA THR A 696 -0.44 18.40 -4.43
C THR A 696 -1.79 19.12 -4.41
N ALA A 697 -1.84 20.32 -4.97
CA ALA A 697 -3.06 21.12 -5.06
C ALA A 697 -4.07 20.50 -6.04
N VAL A 698 -5.33 20.41 -5.60
CA VAL A 698 -6.47 19.90 -6.38
C VAL A 698 -7.53 20.98 -6.44
N LYS A 699 -8.05 21.25 -7.62
CA LYS A 699 -9.17 22.17 -7.84
C LYS A 699 -10.44 21.37 -8.12
N LEU A 700 -11.54 21.77 -7.47
CA LEU A 700 -12.89 21.20 -7.68
C LEU A 700 -13.82 22.30 -8.15
N VAL A 701 -14.59 22.04 -9.21
CA VAL A 701 -15.72 22.85 -9.64
C VAL A 701 -16.96 21.97 -9.69
N MET A 702 -18.06 22.37 -9.02
CA MET A 702 -19.33 21.67 -9.06
C MET A 702 -20.41 22.61 -9.55
N ASN A 703 -21.20 22.16 -10.51
CA ASN A 703 -22.30 22.92 -11.11
C ASN A 703 -23.59 22.10 -11.02
N HIS A 704 -24.66 22.72 -10.52
CA HIS A 704 -26.00 22.14 -10.50
C HIS A 704 -26.93 23.08 -11.24
N LYS A 705 -27.81 22.53 -12.07
CA LYS A 705 -28.84 23.27 -12.75
C LYS A 705 -30.13 22.46 -12.84
N LEU A 706 -31.21 23.04 -12.33
CA LEU A 706 -32.53 22.42 -12.41
C LEU A 706 -33.04 22.35 -13.85
N PRO A 707 -33.84 21.32 -14.18
CA PRO A 707 -34.40 20.33 -13.27
C PRO A 707 -33.44 19.12 -13.03
N ASN A 708 -32.51 18.82 -13.94
CA ASN A 708 -31.84 17.52 -13.96
C ASN A 708 -30.38 17.56 -14.53
N GLN A 709 -29.65 18.62 -14.26
CA GLN A 709 -28.29 18.76 -14.72
C GLN A 709 -27.30 18.94 -13.54
N TYR A 710 -26.20 18.15 -13.58
CA TYR A 710 -25.10 18.21 -12.65
C TYR A 710 -23.80 18.03 -13.42
N ALA A 711 -22.77 18.78 -13.07
CA ALA A 711 -21.40 18.54 -13.56
C ALA A 711 -20.38 18.83 -12.46
N GLN A 712 -19.36 18.00 -12.37
CA GLN A 712 -18.18 18.26 -11.55
C GLN A 712 -16.91 18.16 -12.38
N GLU A 713 -15.96 19.00 -12.10
CA GLU A 713 -14.63 18.97 -12.70
C GLU A 713 -13.58 19.00 -11.60
N ILE A 714 -12.64 18.06 -11.69
CA ILE A 714 -11.51 17.95 -10.78
C ILE A 714 -10.23 18.09 -11.58
N ARG A 715 -9.37 19.01 -11.19
CA ARG A 715 -8.07 19.23 -11.85
C ARG A 715 -6.93 19.13 -10.85
N VAL A 716 -5.88 18.39 -11.27
CA VAL A 716 -4.60 18.34 -10.59
C VAL A 716 -3.55 18.93 -11.53
N PRO A 717 -3.32 20.28 -11.49
CA PRO A 717 -2.53 20.96 -12.50
C PRO A 717 -1.08 20.49 -12.62
N SER A 718 -0.45 20.13 -11.49
CA SER A 718 0.97 19.74 -11.44
C SER A 718 1.28 18.45 -12.22
N VAL A 719 0.28 17.58 -12.42
CA VAL A 719 0.41 16.31 -13.16
C VAL A 719 -0.52 16.24 -14.37
N ASN A 720 -1.12 17.37 -14.75
CA ASN A 720 -2.02 17.51 -15.90
C ASN A 720 -3.17 16.48 -15.90
N ILE A 721 -3.76 16.21 -14.74
CA ILE A 721 -4.93 15.34 -14.61
C ILE A 721 -6.19 16.21 -14.56
N ALA A 722 -7.18 15.85 -15.40
CA ALA A 722 -8.52 16.40 -15.40
C ALA A 722 -9.54 15.26 -15.40
N ILE A 723 -10.43 15.24 -14.38
CA ILE A 723 -11.57 14.34 -14.30
C ILE A 723 -12.83 15.20 -14.40
N TRP A 724 -13.67 14.90 -15.36
CA TRP A 724 -14.95 15.57 -15.52
C TRP A 724 -16.08 14.56 -15.51
N GLY A 725 -17.12 14.83 -14.72
CA GLY A 725 -18.30 13.99 -14.65
C GLY A 725 -19.55 14.84 -14.77
N ALA A 726 -20.54 14.40 -15.56
CA ALA A 726 -21.79 15.10 -15.74
C ALA A 726 -23.00 14.18 -15.81
N VAL A 727 -24.14 14.71 -15.40
CA VAL A 727 -25.49 14.16 -15.60
C VAL A 727 -26.33 15.20 -16.33
N SER A 728 -27.00 14.79 -17.40
CA SER A 728 -27.98 15.62 -18.12
C SER A 728 -29.18 14.74 -18.50
N GLY A 729 -30.28 14.94 -17.83
CA GLY A 729 -31.43 14.05 -17.94
C GLY A 729 -31.10 12.63 -17.46
N ASP A 730 -31.32 11.65 -18.32
CA ASP A 730 -30.98 10.23 -18.04
C ASP A 730 -29.55 9.85 -18.36
N SER A 731 -28.80 10.72 -19.04
CA SER A 731 -27.42 10.45 -19.43
C SER A 731 -26.46 10.82 -18.32
N ALA A 732 -25.48 9.93 -18.06
CA ALA A 732 -24.34 10.19 -17.20
C ALA A 732 -23.04 9.87 -17.95
N THR A 733 -22.06 10.75 -17.86
CA THR A 733 -20.75 10.61 -18.53
C THR A 733 -19.65 11.00 -17.56
N VAL A 734 -18.53 10.25 -17.57
CA VAL A 734 -17.29 10.62 -16.90
C VAL A 734 -16.16 10.56 -17.91
N THR A 735 -15.25 11.52 -17.86
CA THR A 735 -14.03 11.51 -18.66
C THR A 735 -12.81 11.65 -17.77
N TYR A 736 -11.73 11.00 -18.16
CA TYR A 736 -10.39 11.16 -17.61
C TYR A 736 -9.50 11.71 -18.73
N ASN A 737 -8.95 12.90 -18.57
CA ASN A 737 -8.16 13.61 -19.58
C ASN A 737 -8.86 13.61 -20.97
N ASN A 738 -10.15 13.93 -20.98
CA ASN A 738 -11.05 13.95 -22.16
C ASN A 738 -11.35 12.57 -22.80
N GLN A 739 -10.88 11.46 -22.22
CA GLN A 739 -11.26 10.12 -22.65
C GLN A 739 -12.43 9.60 -21.82
N LYS A 740 -13.48 9.09 -22.48
CA LYS A 740 -14.65 8.55 -21.78
C LYS A 740 -14.30 7.30 -20.99
N VAL A 741 -14.76 7.25 -19.74
CA VAL A 741 -14.62 6.10 -18.86
C VAL A 741 -15.93 5.29 -18.85
N PRO A 742 -15.88 3.96 -19.01
CA PRO A 742 -17.05 3.11 -18.83
C PRO A 742 -17.61 3.24 -17.41
N LEU A 743 -18.93 3.39 -17.28
CA LEU A 743 -19.59 3.53 -15.99
C LEU A 743 -20.49 2.33 -15.71
N THR A 744 -20.44 1.82 -14.48
CA THR A 744 -21.42 0.86 -13.96
C THR A 744 -22.79 1.56 -13.81
N ASP A 745 -23.87 0.80 -13.83
CA ASP A 745 -25.21 1.38 -13.64
C ASP A 745 -25.38 1.92 -12.22
N ASP A 746 -24.73 1.31 -11.23
CA ASP A 746 -24.73 1.78 -9.84
C ASP A 746 -23.99 3.11 -9.69
N TYR A 747 -22.85 3.29 -10.36
CA TYR A 747 -22.14 4.58 -10.36
C TYR A 747 -22.95 5.67 -11.06
N LYS A 748 -23.64 5.35 -12.17
CA LYS A 748 -24.61 6.27 -12.82
C LYS A 748 -25.73 6.65 -11.85
N ALA A 749 -26.26 5.68 -11.08
CA ALA A 749 -27.29 5.94 -10.09
C ALA A 749 -26.80 6.88 -8.97
N LEU A 750 -25.56 6.72 -8.50
CA LEU A 750 -24.95 7.64 -7.52
C LEU A 750 -24.78 9.05 -8.09
N LEU A 751 -24.29 9.19 -9.34
CA LEU A 751 -24.17 10.50 -9.99
C LEU A 751 -25.52 11.18 -10.14
N LYS A 752 -26.56 10.45 -10.53
CA LYS A 752 -27.92 10.97 -10.62
C LYS A 752 -28.47 11.48 -9.28
N GLN A 753 -28.08 10.88 -8.17
CA GLN A 753 -28.42 11.40 -6.84
C GLN A 753 -27.84 12.80 -6.58
N SER A 754 -26.75 13.18 -7.24
CA SER A 754 -26.12 14.50 -7.05
C SER A 754 -26.81 15.65 -7.82
N VAL A 755 -27.79 15.36 -8.66
CA VAL A 755 -28.48 16.37 -9.48
C VAL A 755 -29.27 17.38 -8.63
N ALA A 756 -30.00 16.91 -7.63
CA ALA A 756 -30.84 17.78 -6.81
C ALA A 756 -29.99 18.69 -5.92
N ILE A 757 -30.20 20.01 -6.00
CA ILE A 757 -29.50 21.01 -5.19
C ILE A 757 -29.88 20.86 -3.71
N PHE A 758 -31.18 20.80 -3.43
CA PHE A 758 -31.75 20.60 -2.10
C PHE A 758 -32.74 19.42 -2.14
N PRO A 759 -32.27 18.17 -2.09
CA PRO A 759 -33.15 16.99 -2.20
C PRO A 759 -34.21 16.94 -1.11
N GLU A 760 -33.97 17.55 0.04
CA GLU A 760 -34.89 17.60 1.17
C GLU A 760 -36.21 18.30 0.87
N LEU A 761 -36.25 19.19 -0.12
CA LEU A 761 -37.49 19.81 -0.59
C LEU A 761 -38.49 18.81 -1.15
N ASN A 762 -37.98 17.65 -1.63
CA ASN A 762 -38.78 16.59 -2.25
C ASN A 762 -39.11 15.43 -1.29
N TYR A 763 -38.59 15.44 -0.06
CA TYR A 763 -38.78 14.34 0.89
C TYR A 763 -40.20 14.22 1.44
N GLY A 764 -41.05 15.21 1.25
CA GLY A 764 -42.45 15.19 1.59
C GLY A 764 -43.37 14.57 0.52
N SER A 765 -42.86 14.21 -0.64
CA SER A 765 -43.59 13.53 -1.72
C SER A 765 -43.55 11.99 -1.51
N ASN A 766 -44.51 11.23 -2.09
CA ASN A 766 -44.54 9.77 -2.00
C ASN A 766 -43.37 9.06 -2.70
N THR A 767 -42.31 9.79 -3.11
CA THR A 767 -41.13 9.26 -3.81
C THR A 767 -40.08 8.71 -2.88
N TYR A 768 -40.13 9.11 -1.60
CA TYR A 768 -39.16 8.65 -0.59
C TYR A 768 -39.83 8.11 0.67
N ASN A 769 -39.37 6.96 1.13
CA ASN A 769 -39.67 6.47 2.48
C ASN A 769 -38.66 7.07 3.44
N LEU A 770 -39.10 7.84 4.45
CA LEU A 770 -38.27 8.48 5.43
C LEU A 770 -38.29 7.71 6.76
N THR A 771 -37.12 7.38 7.28
CA THR A 771 -36.95 6.83 8.63
C THR A 771 -36.02 7.71 9.45
N LEU A 772 -36.40 7.96 10.72
CA LEU A 772 -35.56 8.64 11.70
C LEU A 772 -34.95 7.56 12.62
N ASP A 773 -33.64 7.57 12.75
CA ASP A 773 -32.95 6.70 13.71
C ASP A 773 -33.44 7.03 15.13
N PRO A 774 -33.78 6.04 15.95
CA PRO A 774 -34.30 6.27 17.30
C PRO A 774 -33.26 6.84 18.27
N ARG A 775 -31.98 6.91 17.88
CA ARG A 775 -30.87 7.45 18.70
C ARG A 775 -30.16 8.57 17.96
N LEU A 776 -29.63 9.51 18.75
CA LEU A 776 -28.72 10.52 18.23
C LEU A 776 -27.37 9.86 17.87
N ARG A 777 -26.89 10.16 16.67
CA ARG A 777 -25.58 9.77 16.18
C ARG A 777 -24.57 10.88 16.42
N ILE A 778 -23.28 10.56 16.32
CA ILE A 778 -22.22 11.55 16.46
C ILE A 778 -21.51 11.72 15.12
N VAL A 779 -21.35 12.97 14.71
CA VAL A 779 -20.58 13.35 13.53
C VAL A 779 -19.64 14.49 13.92
N ASN A 780 -18.34 14.26 13.88
CA ASN A 780 -17.33 15.25 14.25
C ASN A 780 -17.60 15.87 15.65
N ASP A 781 -17.78 14.99 16.67
CA ASP A 781 -18.11 15.32 18.07
C ASP A 781 -19.45 16.05 18.29
N LYS A 782 -20.31 16.14 17.27
CA LYS A 782 -21.62 16.79 17.36
C LYS A 782 -22.75 15.78 17.37
N PRO A 783 -23.72 15.87 18.28
CA PRO A 783 -24.92 15.04 18.23
C PRO A 783 -25.79 15.42 17.02
N ALA A 784 -26.23 14.41 16.30
CA ALA A 784 -26.96 14.58 15.06
C ALA A 784 -28.15 13.62 14.95
N TYR A 785 -29.22 14.08 14.33
CA TYR A 785 -30.31 13.22 13.86
C TYR A 785 -29.87 12.50 12.58
N LEU A 786 -30.09 11.20 12.50
CA LEU A 786 -29.91 10.43 11.28
C LEU A 786 -31.26 10.20 10.59
N ILE A 787 -31.40 10.72 9.39
CA ILE A 787 -32.55 10.47 8.50
C ILE A 787 -32.08 9.59 7.34
N THR A 788 -32.79 8.48 7.11
CA THR A 788 -32.61 7.67 5.91
C THR A 788 -33.81 7.93 4.97
N ALA A 789 -33.51 8.39 3.75
CA ALA A 789 -34.46 8.58 2.68
C ALA A 789 -34.24 7.51 1.61
N THR A 790 -35.15 6.56 1.48
CA THR A 790 -35.08 5.46 0.52
C THR A 790 -36.04 5.71 -0.63
N ALA A 791 -35.52 5.71 -1.87
CA ALA A 791 -36.29 5.83 -3.09
C ALA A 791 -36.88 4.47 -3.52
N ALA A 792 -37.94 4.48 -4.35
CA ALA A 792 -38.61 3.28 -4.85
C ALA A 792 -37.71 2.35 -5.67
N ASN A 793 -36.62 2.87 -6.26
CA ASN A 793 -35.61 2.10 -7.01
C ASN A 793 -34.52 1.48 -6.12
N GLY A 794 -34.69 1.51 -4.80
CA GLY A 794 -33.74 0.94 -3.83
C GLY A 794 -32.51 1.81 -3.51
N THR A 795 -32.31 2.95 -4.19
CA THR A 795 -31.27 3.89 -3.78
C THR A 795 -31.64 4.60 -2.49
N ALA A 796 -30.66 4.89 -1.66
CA ALA A 796 -30.92 5.53 -0.36
C ALA A 796 -29.93 6.67 -0.09
N ARG A 797 -30.35 7.60 0.77
CA ARG A 797 -29.51 8.63 1.37
C ARG A 797 -29.62 8.56 2.89
N LYS A 798 -28.49 8.48 3.56
CA LYS A 798 -28.39 8.69 5.02
C LYS A 798 -27.85 10.09 5.25
N SER A 799 -28.63 10.96 5.86
CA SER A 799 -28.23 12.35 6.12
C SER A 799 -28.24 12.64 7.62
N TYR A 800 -27.17 13.26 8.10
CA TYR A 800 -26.96 13.59 9.50
C TYR A 800 -27.15 15.07 9.73
N TYR A 801 -28.10 15.44 10.57
CA TYR A 801 -28.48 16.83 10.86
C TYR A 801 -28.14 17.18 12.31
N ASP A 802 -27.31 18.18 12.50
CA ASP A 802 -26.89 18.68 13.82
C ASP A 802 -28.08 18.95 14.74
N LEU A 803 -28.03 18.38 15.95
CA LEU A 803 -29.11 18.48 16.94
C LEU A 803 -29.45 19.95 17.25
N ASN A 804 -28.48 20.83 17.35
CA ASN A 804 -28.65 22.22 17.80
C ASN A 804 -28.98 23.17 16.65
N THR A 805 -28.15 23.15 15.60
CA THR A 805 -28.25 24.10 14.47
C THR A 805 -29.20 23.64 13.38
N GLY A 806 -29.49 22.34 13.28
CA GLY A 806 -30.24 21.73 12.19
C GLY A 806 -29.49 21.62 10.87
N LEU A 807 -28.22 22.05 10.79
CA LEU A 807 -27.43 21.98 9.58
C LEU A 807 -27.01 20.53 9.26
N LYS A 808 -26.88 20.20 7.98
CA LYS A 808 -26.42 18.89 7.54
C LYS A 808 -24.91 18.80 7.78
N LEU A 809 -24.46 17.75 8.49
CA LEU A 809 -23.04 17.51 8.80
C LEU A 809 -22.43 16.48 7.85
N LYS A 810 -23.22 15.47 7.46
CA LYS A 810 -22.75 14.33 6.66
C LYS A 810 -23.89 13.79 5.81
N GLU A 811 -23.55 13.28 4.64
CA GLU A 811 -24.47 12.55 3.77
C GLU A 811 -23.79 11.31 3.21
N ILE A 812 -24.49 10.18 3.20
CA ILE A 812 -24.06 8.93 2.56
C ILE A 812 -25.07 8.63 1.47
N LYS A 813 -24.61 8.64 0.22
CA LYS A 813 -25.38 8.23 -0.96
C LYS A 813 -25.11 6.75 -1.20
N ILE A 814 -26.16 5.94 -1.32
CA ILE A 814 -26.08 4.49 -1.39
C ILE A 814 -26.76 4.02 -2.67
N SER A 815 -26.05 3.18 -3.44
CA SER A 815 -26.58 2.31 -4.50
C SER A 815 -26.34 0.84 -4.13
N PRO A 816 -26.86 -0.15 -4.86
CA PRO A 816 -26.72 -1.56 -4.49
C PRO A 816 -25.28 -2.04 -4.26
N THR A 817 -24.30 -1.52 -5.00
CA THR A 817 -22.89 -1.96 -4.91
C THR A 817 -21.91 -0.85 -4.51
N GLU A 818 -22.37 0.41 -4.44
CA GLU A 818 -21.47 1.54 -4.19
C GLU A 818 -22.06 2.52 -3.16
N THR A 819 -21.18 3.13 -2.38
CA THR A 819 -21.51 4.20 -1.43
C THR A 819 -20.59 5.39 -1.64
N ARG A 820 -21.10 6.61 -1.43
CA ARG A 820 -20.33 7.84 -1.46
C ARG A 820 -20.63 8.66 -0.21
N VAL A 821 -19.61 8.97 0.54
CA VAL A 821 -19.70 9.75 1.78
C VAL A 821 -19.25 11.17 1.51
N GLU A 822 -20.06 12.17 1.92
CA GLU A 822 -19.72 13.58 1.87
C GLU A 822 -19.94 14.20 3.24
N GLU A 823 -18.97 15.00 3.74
CA GLU A 823 -19.12 15.74 4.98
C GLU A 823 -19.12 17.25 4.72
N TYR A 824 -19.86 18.00 5.54
CA TYR A 824 -20.12 19.41 5.34
C TYR A 824 -19.86 20.21 6.61
N ALA A 825 -19.13 21.32 6.46
CA ALA A 825 -18.84 22.23 7.56
C ALA A 825 -18.80 23.69 7.08
N ASP A 826 -18.67 24.62 8.03
CA ASP A 826 -18.47 26.05 7.74
C ASP A 826 -19.58 26.63 6.83
N TYR A 827 -20.84 26.54 7.29
CA TYR A 827 -21.97 27.08 6.53
C TYR A 827 -21.97 28.61 6.56
N ARG A 828 -21.95 29.22 5.38
CA ARG A 828 -21.98 30.68 5.17
C ARG A 828 -23.06 31.05 4.19
N GLU A 829 -23.47 32.32 4.21
CA GLU A 829 -24.43 32.88 3.26
C GLU A 829 -23.77 33.02 1.88
N ALA A 830 -24.44 32.47 0.85
CA ALA A 830 -24.01 32.48 -0.55
C ALA A 830 -24.80 33.45 -1.43
N GLY A 831 -25.60 34.34 -0.83
CA GLY A 831 -26.51 35.26 -1.49
C GLY A 831 -27.97 34.87 -1.34
N ASN A 832 -28.86 35.86 -1.44
CA ASN A 832 -30.31 35.72 -1.33
C ASN A 832 -30.80 35.07 0.00
N GLY A 833 -29.96 35.12 1.06
CA GLY A 833 -30.24 34.54 2.37
C GLY A 833 -30.20 33.01 2.38
N ILE A 834 -29.46 32.40 1.46
CA ILE A 834 -29.24 30.96 1.37
C ILE A 834 -27.88 30.62 1.95
N LYS A 835 -27.83 29.64 2.85
CA LYS A 835 -26.58 29.14 3.43
C LYS A 835 -26.17 27.83 2.79
N VAL A 836 -24.86 27.70 2.48
CA VAL A 836 -24.24 26.50 1.93
C VAL A 836 -22.93 26.20 2.65
N PRO A 837 -22.43 24.95 2.61
CA PRO A 837 -21.13 24.60 3.23
C PRO A 837 -19.97 25.21 2.45
N TYR A 838 -18.99 25.79 3.17
CA TYR A 838 -17.72 26.27 2.60
C TYR A 838 -16.55 25.32 2.88
N THR A 839 -16.83 24.22 3.59
CA THR A 839 -15.94 23.05 3.68
C THR A 839 -16.72 21.81 3.27
N ILE A 840 -16.20 21.10 2.28
CA ILE A 840 -16.78 19.87 1.74
C ILE A 840 -15.69 18.81 1.73
N THR A 841 -15.89 17.70 2.45
CA THR A 841 -15.01 16.52 2.35
C THR A 841 -15.68 15.49 1.48
N SER A 842 -15.02 15.04 0.43
CA SER A 842 -15.59 14.08 -0.53
C SER A 842 -14.51 13.14 -1.08
N PRO A 843 -14.80 11.83 -1.27
CA PRO A 843 -13.90 10.91 -1.95
C PRO A 843 -13.86 11.23 -3.44
N ILE A 844 -12.65 11.38 -3.98
CA ILE A 844 -12.42 11.63 -5.38
C ILE A 844 -11.30 10.68 -5.83
N ALA A 845 -11.65 9.58 -6.47
CA ALA A 845 -10.70 8.59 -6.99
C ALA A 845 -9.60 8.18 -5.98
N GLY A 846 -9.99 7.99 -4.71
CA GLY A 846 -9.07 7.68 -3.62
C GLY A 846 -9.59 8.14 -2.25
N PRO A 847 -8.72 8.40 -1.28
CA PRO A 847 -9.12 8.85 0.05
C PRO A 847 -9.87 10.18 0.01
N PRO A 848 -10.77 10.45 0.98
CA PRO A 848 -11.54 11.69 1.04
C PRO A 848 -10.63 12.93 1.13
N ILE A 849 -10.94 13.95 0.34
CA ILE A 849 -10.23 15.22 0.32
C ILE A 849 -11.11 16.29 0.95
N GLU A 850 -10.54 17.08 1.83
CA GLU A 850 -11.17 18.30 2.31
C GLU A 850 -10.98 19.44 1.31
N PHE A 851 -12.08 19.94 0.78
CA PHE A 851 -12.12 21.09 -0.12
C PHE A 851 -12.60 22.34 0.62
N LYS A 852 -11.83 23.41 0.52
CA LYS A 852 -12.25 24.77 0.96
C LYS A 852 -12.87 25.48 -0.23
N VAL A 853 -14.14 25.86 -0.08
CA VAL A 853 -14.88 26.60 -1.11
C VAL A 853 -14.42 28.05 -1.10
N SER A 854 -13.99 28.54 -2.25
CA SER A 854 -13.55 29.92 -2.45
C SER A 854 -14.63 30.80 -3.06
N GLU A 855 -15.53 30.23 -3.86
CA GLU A 855 -16.59 30.98 -4.54
C GLU A 855 -17.86 30.13 -4.66
N VAL A 856 -19.02 30.76 -4.43
CA VAL A 856 -20.34 30.20 -4.71
C VAL A 856 -21.13 31.21 -5.54
N LYS A 857 -21.75 30.74 -6.64
CA LYS A 857 -22.64 31.54 -7.48
C LYS A 857 -24.03 30.91 -7.49
N VAL A 858 -25.06 31.70 -7.17
CA VAL A 858 -26.48 31.26 -7.14
C VAL A 858 -27.20 31.97 -8.24
N ASN A 859 -27.98 31.25 -9.06
CA ASN A 859 -28.79 31.78 -10.17
C ASN A 859 -27.94 32.58 -11.20
N SER A 860 -26.80 32.04 -11.57
CA SER A 860 -25.85 32.68 -12.51
C SER A 860 -26.09 32.39 -13.98
N ASN A 861 -27.20 31.69 -14.31
CA ASN A 861 -27.56 31.25 -15.65
C ASN A 861 -26.52 30.35 -16.31
N LEU A 862 -26.14 29.27 -15.62
CA LEU A 862 -25.13 28.32 -16.12
C LEU A 862 -25.48 27.81 -17.51
N ALA A 863 -24.50 27.83 -18.43
CA ALA A 863 -24.68 27.40 -19.79
C ALA A 863 -24.80 25.88 -19.93
N ASP A 864 -25.70 25.38 -20.76
CA ASP A 864 -25.94 23.92 -20.93
C ASP A 864 -24.71 23.16 -21.45
N LYS A 865 -23.80 23.82 -22.13
CA LYS A 865 -22.52 23.22 -22.58
C LYS A 865 -21.63 22.73 -21.42
N MET A 866 -21.85 23.22 -20.20
CA MET A 866 -21.09 22.79 -19.00
C MET A 866 -21.49 21.41 -18.52
N PHE A 867 -22.62 20.88 -19.04
CA PHE A 867 -23.21 19.61 -18.63
C PHE A 867 -23.19 18.55 -19.74
N LYS A 868 -22.43 18.80 -20.84
CA LYS A 868 -22.39 17.92 -22.02
C LYS A 868 -20.99 17.35 -22.24
#